data_2e590d1436c4ffa10a26c97dfbdf3e2e
#
_entry.id   2e590d1436c4ffa10a26c97dfbdf3e2e
#
_cell.length_a   1.000
_cell.length_b   1.000
_cell.length_c   1.000
_cell.angle_alpha   90.00
_cell.angle_beta   90.00
_cell.angle_gamma   90.00
#
_symmetry.space_group_name_H-M   'P 1'
#
loop_
_entity.id
_entity.type
_entity.pdbx_description
1 polymer ?
#
loop_
_entity_poly.entity_id
_entity_poly.type
_entity_poly.pdbx_seq_one_letter_code
_entity_poly.pdbx_strand_id
1 'polypeptide(L)'
;MKTNTDEIHQPRLDPFTFPSETTLRFTLLIVSVIGASLFVYSVLYWRYLEAQGSLEPIFNLARTCLSQNVPSLSVSQFNAWAIAQATFAQCSEPLEKEFRNAAWLALGGVGILMGLASLLYSLFPILIIWQEGLVSLDQQADMEDVVVYLKNLCQEVGIHAPIFLQKLTSRAIGGRAFGSLGRYYVILPTGLLTLFDKSRDTFRAVLLHELAHLRNKDVDKTYFSVAVGGAFIIAALIPFAFSLLSNSGAERFQASWRVMALILLVYLTLAAVVRSREFYADVRASTYPGSQALSSLLETALKPKFSGWQMTVISMLERLPYFKRNHWQFAFLFHPEASERRHILETTDRLFNLDSWAAFGTGIAVTIAYESVESLIVSLLRNISGRTDAWLESLSAGFVFAPLIVGIIGLGVWRGTFVALVRNQHSTEVGKLGIGLGLGLMFGQVLSFDNIASSQKALGLAQFDWAMQFASTAFNLLWSVLLLVSLYYFFRWIAVGASVWLRVAISSDSPRPFYIAGLIVAGLWLTLWFGVVFLIRNADVLLLTPNSIGVLFSLILFFPVVIGYITLQPLTLIALASLWVFPLSVWLWRDRRTNSTSLPKWGFLDQAPDQPHLLTQKRLQVYPALMMGLMGGLIYCCLLLILRVGLRILLPESVRDADWFKLVLFYTGYLGWAALMQAGIAMKVVRKIKSFNGVHGLFAAFTAGCVMTLGMLGVNILFGGTINAQFSWQVFSLAVNWGALLSLLGIMVMRLPKDRTNVSASDLGFET
;
A
#
# COMPACT_ATOMS: atom_id res chain seq x y z
N MET A 1 -14.11 19.01 -49.54
CA MET A 1 -14.88 17.99 -48.81
C MET A 1 -13.85 17.12 -48.09
N LYS A 2 -13.53 17.43 -46.84
CA LYS A 2 -12.70 16.56 -45.98
C LYS A 2 -13.69 15.57 -45.35
N THR A 3 -13.51 14.32 -45.71
CA THR A 3 -14.23 13.19 -45.15
C THR A 3 -13.97 13.14 -43.63
N ASN A 4 -15.06 13.20 -42.84
CA ASN A 4 -15.07 12.88 -41.43
C ASN A 4 -14.38 11.51 -41.26
N THR A 5 -13.18 11.54 -40.71
CA THR A 5 -12.61 10.33 -40.09
C THR A 5 -13.53 9.96 -38.92
N ASP A 6 -14.22 8.85 -39.02
CA ASP A 6 -14.96 8.22 -37.94
C ASP A 6 -14.10 8.28 -36.67
N GLU A 7 -14.48 9.10 -35.71
CA GLU A 7 -13.95 9.03 -34.35
C GLU A 7 -14.33 7.62 -33.86
N ILE A 8 -13.35 6.72 -33.86
CA ILE A 8 -13.50 5.37 -33.32
C ILE A 8 -13.85 5.56 -31.86
N HIS A 9 -15.12 5.49 -31.54
CA HIS A 9 -15.64 5.57 -30.18
C HIS A 9 -14.96 4.45 -29.35
N GLN A 10 -14.01 4.83 -28.52
CA GLN A 10 -13.35 3.88 -27.64
C GLN A 10 -14.36 3.36 -26.62
N PRO A 11 -14.52 2.04 -26.46
CA PRO A 11 -15.51 1.46 -25.55
C PRO A 11 -15.23 1.90 -24.11
N ARG A 12 -16.29 2.23 -23.37
CA ARG A 12 -16.20 2.61 -21.96
C ARG A 12 -15.89 1.37 -21.12
N LEU A 13 -14.90 1.50 -20.21
CA LEU A 13 -14.53 0.43 -19.28
C LEU A 13 -15.52 0.37 -18.12
N ASP A 14 -15.83 -0.86 -17.65
CA ASP A 14 -16.69 -1.08 -16.49
C ASP A 14 -15.91 -0.93 -15.17
N PRO A 15 -16.06 0.19 -14.43
CA PRO A 15 -15.33 0.42 -13.19
C PRO A 15 -15.79 -0.48 -12.05
N PHE A 16 -16.89 -1.25 -12.22
CA PHE A 16 -17.42 -2.19 -11.23
C PHE A 16 -16.79 -3.59 -11.32
N THR A 17 -15.95 -3.81 -12.30
CA THR A 17 -15.14 -5.04 -12.46
C THR A 17 -14.23 -5.29 -11.27
N PHE A 18 -13.72 -4.23 -10.66
CA PHE A 18 -12.90 -4.23 -9.45
C PHE A 18 -13.62 -3.53 -8.30
N PRO A 19 -13.19 -3.73 -7.04
CA PRO A 19 -13.66 -2.89 -5.93
C PRO A 19 -13.50 -1.42 -6.25
N SER A 20 -14.53 -0.62 -5.94
CA SER A 20 -14.57 0.81 -6.29
C SER A 20 -13.47 1.59 -5.57
N GLU A 21 -13.03 2.69 -6.16
CA GLU A 21 -12.12 3.64 -5.52
C GLU A 21 -12.70 4.19 -4.22
N THR A 22 -14.02 4.37 -4.14
CA THR A 22 -14.73 4.74 -2.91
C THR A 22 -14.42 3.77 -1.77
N THR A 23 -14.34 2.46 -2.06
CA THR A 23 -13.98 1.45 -1.05
C THR A 23 -12.53 1.60 -0.59
N LEU A 24 -11.59 1.86 -1.50
CA LEU A 24 -10.18 2.07 -1.16
C LEU A 24 -9.99 3.31 -0.30
N ARG A 25 -10.62 4.41 -0.68
CA ARG A 25 -10.59 5.68 0.07
C ARG A 25 -11.28 5.57 1.43
N PHE A 26 -12.38 4.82 1.51
CA PHE A 26 -13.04 4.51 2.77
C PHE A 26 -12.12 3.71 3.71
N THR A 27 -11.45 2.68 3.20
CA THR A 27 -10.47 1.92 4.00
C THR A 27 -9.33 2.82 4.49
N LEU A 28 -8.79 3.68 3.61
CA LEU A 28 -7.78 4.66 3.98
C LEU A 28 -8.26 5.62 5.08
N LEU A 29 -9.50 6.10 4.99
CA LEU A 29 -10.09 6.97 6.02
C LEU A 29 -10.12 6.27 7.39
N ILE A 30 -10.61 5.02 7.44
CA ILE A 30 -10.68 4.26 8.69
C ILE A 30 -9.28 4.08 9.29
N VAL A 31 -8.30 3.67 8.46
CA VAL A 31 -6.91 3.50 8.92
C VAL A 31 -6.31 4.84 9.39
N SER A 32 -6.61 5.94 8.68
CA SER A 32 -6.14 7.28 9.05
C SER A 32 -6.72 7.74 10.38
N VAL A 33 -8.02 7.51 10.62
CA VAL A 33 -8.67 7.86 11.90
C VAL A 33 -8.13 7.01 13.04
N ILE A 34 -7.98 5.70 12.83
CA ILE A 34 -7.38 4.80 13.84
C ILE A 34 -5.97 5.27 14.17
N GLY A 35 -5.10 5.50 13.17
CA GLY A 35 -3.73 5.96 13.37
C GLY A 35 -3.67 7.30 14.10
N ALA A 36 -4.48 8.28 13.66
CA ALA A 36 -4.57 9.60 14.30
C ALA A 36 -5.05 9.49 15.76
N SER A 37 -6.01 8.60 16.04
CA SER A 37 -6.53 8.38 17.38
C SER A 37 -5.50 7.72 18.29
N LEU A 38 -4.80 6.69 17.80
CA LEU A 38 -3.69 6.06 18.52
C LEU A 38 -2.64 7.09 18.92
N PHE A 39 -2.25 7.97 17.99
CA PHE A 39 -1.32 9.07 18.28
C PHE A 39 -1.85 10.01 19.35
N VAL A 40 -3.10 10.48 19.22
CA VAL A 40 -3.69 11.43 20.17
C VAL A 40 -3.77 10.83 21.57
N TYR A 41 -4.23 9.57 21.69
CA TYR A 41 -4.32 8.92 23.00
C TYR A 41 -2.95 8.63 23.63
N SER A 42 -1.95 8.29 22.81
CA SER A 42 -0.56 8.16 23.27
C SER A 42 -0.04 9.49 23.83
N VAL A 43 -0.25 10.61 23.11
CA VAL A 43 0.11 11.94 23.60
C VAL A 43 -0.59 12.27 24.92
N LEU A 44 -1.88 11.96 25.06
CA LEU A 44 -2.63 12.20 26.28
C LEU A 44 -2.08 11.37 27.46
N TYR A 45 -1.70 10.11 27.21
CA TYR A 45 -1.09 9.25 28.23
C TYR A 45 0.26 9.80 28.71
N TRP A 46 1.14 10.20 27.82
CA TRP A 46 2.45 10.75 28.17
C TRP A 46 2.33 12.05 28.94
N ARG A 47 1.37 12.91 28.59
CA ARG A 47 1.04 14.11 29.34
C ARG A 47 0.52 13.83 30.74
N TYR A 48 -0.26 12.77 30.87
CA TYR A 48 -0.72 12.32 32.19
C TYR A 48 0.45 11.90 33.08
N LEU A 49 1.43 11.13 32.55
CA LEU A 49 2.65 10.76 33.28
C LEU A 49 3.51 11.99 33.64
N GLU A 50 3.62 12.95 32.75
CA GLU A 50 4.33 14.20 32.97
C GLU A 50 3.67 14.99 34.13
N ALA A 51 2.37 15.15 34.10
CA ALA A 51 1.60 15.83 35.15
C ALA A 51 1.73 15.16 36.53
N GLN A 52 1.94 13.84 36.56
CA GLN A 52 2.22 13.09 37.79
C GLN A 52 3.68 13.13 38.23
N GLY A 53 4.59 13.75 37.46
CA GLY A 53 6.02 13.77 37.74
C GLY A 53 6.71 12.40 37.58
N SER A 54 6.05 11.43 36.97
CA SER A 54 6.56 10.06 36.82
C SER A 54 7.51 9.90 35.63
N LEU A 55 7.50 10.83 34.69
CA LEU A 55 8.21 10.72 33.41
C LEU A 55 9.73 10.86 33.58
N GLU A 56 10.20 11.90 34.28
CA GLU A 56 11.62 12.17 34.49
C GLU A 56 12.36 11.05 35.24
N PRO A 57 11.80 10.44 36.30
CA PRO A 57 12.41 9.25 36.93
C PRO A 57 12.62 8.07 35.97
N ILE A 58 11.67 7.80 35.07
CA ILE A 58 11.76 6.71 34.09
C ILE A 58 12.88 6.96 33.09
N PHE A 59 12.98 8.20 32.55
CA PHE A 59 14.07 8.57 31.66
C PHE A 59 15.43 8.55 32.35
N ASN A 60 15.52 9.00 33.61
CA ASN A 60 16.76 8.99 34.36
C ASN A 60 17.24 7.56 34.65
N LEU A 61 16.33 6.62 34.91
CA LEU A 61 16.66 5.21 35.12
C LEU A 61 17.25 4.61 33.84
N ALA A 62 16.60 4.81 32.69
CA ALA A 62 17.09 4.33 31.39
C ALA A 62 18.44 4.99 31.02
N ARG A 63 18.59 6.30 31.24
CA ARG A 63 19.82 7.07 30.99
C ARG A 63 21.00 6.58 31.83
N THR A 64 20.78 6.36 33.12
CA THR A 64 21.79 5.85 34.05
C THR A 64 22.24 4.45 33.66
N CYS A 65 21.30 3.56 33.34
CA CYS A 65 21.63 2.21 32.89
C CYS A 65 22.46 2.20 31.58
N LEU A 66 22.08 3.02 30.60
CA LEU A 66 22.80 3.15 29.33
C LEU A 66 24.21 3.72 29.55
N SER A 67 24.35 4.75 30.38
CA SER A 67 25.67 5.37 30.67
C SER A 67 26.64 4.41 31.39
N GLN A 68 26.12 3.49 32.19
CA GLN A 68 26.93 2.50 32.91
C GLN A 68 27.36 1.31 32.03
N ASN A 69 26.52 0.88 31.10
CA ASN A 69 26.73 -0.37 30.38
C ASN A 69 27.26 -0.20 28.93
N VAL A 70 26.96 0.94 28.25
CA VAL A 70 27.39 1.18 26.86
C VAL A 70 28.91 1.40 26.72
N PRO A 71 29.64 2.09 27.64
CA PRO A 71 31.09 2.27 27.51
C PRO A 71 31.93 1.00 27.57
N SER A 72 31.38 -0.08 28.13
CA SER A 72 32.07 -1.38 28.23
C SER A 72 32.01 -2.22 26.95
N LEU A 73 31.22 -1.80 25.95
CA LEU A 73 31.09 -2.54 24.68
C LEU A 73 32.27 -2.24 23.76
N SER A 74 33.32 -3.10 23.83
CA SER A 74 34.41 -3.02 22.87
C SER A 74 34.00 -3.65 21.53
N VAL A 75 34.19 -2.90 20.46
CA VAL A 75 33.80 -3.26 19.07
C VAL A 75 34.57 -4.44 18.49
N SER A 76 35.58 -4.98 19.21
CA SER A 76 36.41 -6.10 18.77
C SER A 76 35.73 -7.48 18.82
N GLN A 77 34.52 -7.56 19.35
CA GLN A 77 33.81 -8.84 19.48
C GLN A 77 32.70 -8.98 18.40
N PHE A 78 32.73 -10.09 17.68
CA PHE A 78 31.72 -10.46 16.68
C PHE A 78 30.27 -10.41 17.23
N ASN A 79 30.08 -10.53 18.52
CA ASN A 79 28.80 -10.46 19.22
C ASN A 79 28.46 -9.05 19.75
N ALA A 80 29.25 -8.02 19.45
CA ALA A 80 29.07 -6.68 20.01
C ALA A 80 27.68 -6.11 19.70
N TRP A 81 27.12 -6.40 18.52
CA TRP A 81 25.77 -6.00 18.15
C TRP A 81 24.69 -6.67 19.02
N ALA A 82 24.75 -7.99 19.18
CA ALA A 82 23.79 -8.73 20.00
C ALA A 82 23.84 -8.28 21.47
N ILE A 83 25.06 -8.02 21.98
CA ILE A 83 25.27 -7.53 23.33
C ILE A 83 24.74 -6.09 23.47
N ALA A 84 25.05 -5.21 22.51
CA ALA A 84 24.54 -3.82 22.51
C ALA A 84 23.00 -3.78 22.45
N GLN A 85 22.40 -4.60 21.61
CA GLN A 85 20.95 -4.70 21.50
C GLN A 85 20.32 -5.26 22.79
N ALA A 86 20.91 -6.31 23.37
CA ALA A 86 20.44 -6.88 24.64
C ALA A 86 20.55 -5.88 25.81
N THR A 87 21.68 -5.15 25.88
CA THR A 87 21.89 -4.10 26.89
C THR A 87 20.91 -2.93 26.71
N PHE A 88 20.73 -2.48 25.48
CA PHE A 88 19.76 -1.43 25.17
C PHE A 88 18.34 -1.87 25.55
N ALA A 89 17.92 -3.07 25.16
CA ALA A 89 16.62 -3.61 25.51
C ALA A 89 16.42 -3.74 27.03
N GLN A 90 17.46 -4.12 27.77
CA GLN A 90 17.40 -4.21 29.22
C GLN A 90 17.28 -2.84 29.87
N CYS A 91 18.03 -1.85 29.39
CA CYS A 91 17.99 -0.48 29.93
C CYS A 91 16.74 0.29 29.54
N SER A 92 16.17 0.01 28.38
CA SER A 92 14.94 0.62 27.89
C SER A 92 13.65 -0.04 28.42
N GLU A 93 13.77 -1.17 29.11
CA GLU A 93 12.59 -1.93 29.58
C GLU A 93 11.56 -1.14 30.41
N PRO A 94 11.97 -0.25 31.34
CA PRO A 94 11.03 0.61 32.05
C PRO A 94 10.25 1.56 31.11
N LEU A 95 10.94 2.10 30.11
CA LEU A 95 10.35 2.98 29.10
C LEU A 95 9.43 2.20 28.17
N GLU A 96 9.85 1.01 27.70
CA GLU A 96 9.04 0.12 26.88
C GLU A 96 7.75 -0.32 27.60
N LYS A 97 7.81 -0.52 28.91
CA LYS A 97 6.62 -0.81 29.71
C LYS A 97 5.58 0.32 29.60
N GLU A 98 6.01 1.57 29.66
CA GLU A 98 5.10 2.71 29.51
C GLU A 98 4.60 2.87 28.07
N PHE A 99 5.41 2.57 27.06
CA PHE A 99 4.92 2.50 25.69
C PHE A 99 3.83 1.43 25.51
N ARG A 100 4.00 0.25 26.14
CA ARG A 100 2.96 -0.80 26.12
C ARG A 100 1.67 -0.34 26.83
N ASN A 101 1.79 0.33 27.97
CA ASN A 101 0.65 0.87 28.70
C ASN A 101 -0.08 1.93 27.84
N ALA A 102 0.65 2.83 27.21
CA ALA A 102 0.12 3.82 26.28
C ALA A 102 -0.62 3.16 25.11
N ALA A 103 -0.05 2.10 24.53
CA ALA A 103 -0.64 1.38 23.41
C ALA A 103 -1.96 0.67 23.80
N TRP A 104 -2.02 0.04 24.98
CA TRP A 104 -3.27 -0.56 25.49
C TRP A 104 -4.36 0.46 25.77
N LEU A 105 -3.98 1.60 26.38
CA LEU A 105 -4.92 2.70 26.62
C LEU A 105 -5.41 3.27 25.28
N ALA A 106 -4.52 3.48 24.34
CA ALA A 106 -4.86 3.98 23.02
C ALA A 106 -5.79 3.01 22.27
N LEU A 107 -5.56 1.71 22.36
CA LEU A 107 -6.46 0.69 21.80
C LEU A 107 -7.85 0.76 22.42
N GLY A 108 -7.94 0.89 23.75
CA GLY A 108 -9.20 1.11 24.47
C GLY A 108 -9.92 2.37 24.01
N GLY A 109 -9.17 3.48 23.83
CA GLY A 109 -9.69 4.74 23.29
C GLY A 109 -10.22 4.60 21.85
N VAL A 110 -9.50 3.88 20.99
CA VAL A 110 -10.00 3.54 19.64
C VAL A 110 -11.25 2.70 19.70
N GLY A 111 -11.34 1.73 20.63
CA GLY A 111 -12.55 0.94 20.85
C GLY A 111 -13.77 1.80 21.23
N ILE A 112 -13.59 2.75 22.15
CA ILE A 112 -14.63 3.73 22.52
C ILE A 112 -15.03 4.59 21.33
N LEU A 113 -14.05 5.09 20.56
CA LEU A 113 -14.29 5.91 19.37
C LEU A 113 -15.11 5.13 18.34
N MET A 114 -14.73 3.89 18.04
CA MET A 114 -15.45 3.06 17.07
C MET A 114 -16.85 2.67 17.57
N GLY A 115 -17.03 2.46 18.87
CA GLY A 115 -18.33 2.28 19.50
C GLY A 115 -19.22 3.52 19.35
N LEU A 116 -18.66 4.72 19.61
CA LEU A 116 -19.35 5.99 19.42
C LEU A 116 -19.68 6.23 17.93
N ALA A 117 -18.75 5.92 17.02
CA ALA A 117 -19.00 6.03 15.57
C ALA A 117 -20.16 5.12 15.14
N SER A 118 -20.20 3.88 15.65
CA SER A 118 -21.27 2.94 15.36
C SER A 118 -22.62 3.43 15.90
N LEU A 119 -22.63 4.02 17.10
CA LEU A 119 -23.81 4.65 17.68
C LEU A 119 -24.31 5.82 16.85
N LEU A 120 -23.41 6.77 16.51
CA LEU A 120 -23.73 7.91 15.67
C LEU A 120 -24.29 7.48 14.31
N TYR A 121 -23.64 6.49 13.69
CA TYR A 121 -24.08 5.94 12.40
C TYR A 121 -25.50 5.34 12.49
N SER A 122 -25.81 4.64 13.57
CA SER A 122 -27.14 4.04 13.78
C SER A 122 -28.23 5.09 14.05
N LEU A 123 -27.88 6.17 14.76
CA LEU A 123 -28.81 7.26 15.09
C LEU A 123 -29.02 8.26 13.95
N PHE A 124 -28.07 8.33 13.02
CA PHE A 124 -28.05 9.37 11.97
C PHE A 124 -29.34 9.43 11.13
N PRO A 125 -29.90 8.31 10.64
CA PRO A 125 -31.18 8.35 9.88
C PRO A 125 -32.34 8.92 10.67
N ILE A 126 -32.42 8.57 11.98
CA ILE A 126 -33.49 9.04 12.86
C ILE A 126 -33.39 10.56 13.05
N LEU A 127 -32.16 11.06 13.27
CA LEU A 127 -31.89 12.48 13.43
C LEU A 127 -32.24 13.28 12.18
N ILE A 128 -31.90 12.78 10.98
CA ILE A 128 -32.24 13.43 9.69
C ILE A 128 -33.75 13.51 9.52
N ILE A 129 -34.47 12.40 9.74
CA ILE A 129 -35.92 12.35 9.57
C ILE A 129 -36.59 13.35 10.52
N TRP A 130 -36.17 13.39 11.76
CA TRP A 130 -36.71 14.32 12.77
C TRP A 130 -36.37 15.76 12.48
N GLN A 131 -35.09 16.07 12.17
CA GLN A 131 -34.61 17.44 11.93
C GLN A 131 -35.20 18.06 10.67
N GLU A 132 -35.37 17.27 9.62
CA GLU A 132 -35.86 17.76 8.33
C GLU A 132 -37.40 17.66 8.19
N GLY A 133 -38.10 17.10 9.19
CA GLY A 133 -39.57 16.98 9.17
C GLY A 133 -40.07 16.18 7.97
N LEU A 134 -39.43 15.02 7.71
CA LEU A 134 -39.73 14.21 6.53
C LEU A 134 -41.00 13.38 6.72
N VAL A 135 -41.84 13.31 5.68
CA VAL A 135 -43.11 12.57 5.65
C VAL A 135 -43.01 11.41 4.66
N SER A 136 -43.56 10.24 5.02
CA SER A 136 -43.57 9.10 4.10
C SER A 136 -44.47 9.36 2.89
N LEU A 137 -43.93 9.06 1.70
CA LEU A 137 -44.68 9.25 0.43
C LEU A 137 -45.80 8.22 0.31
N ASP A 138 -45.65 7.01 0.85
CA ASP A 138 -46.69 5.96 0.84
C ASP A 138 -47.95 6.33 1.65
N GLN A 139 -47.88 7.36 2.51
CA GLN A 139 -49.01 7.82 3.32
C GLN A 139 -49.85 8.93 2.65
N GLN A 140 -49.43 9.36 1.44
CA GLN A 140 -50.08 10.46 0.71
C GLN A 140 -50.90 9.92 -0.45
N ALA A 141 -52.23 10.04 -0.35
CA ALA A 141 -53.17 9.53 -1.37
C ALA A 141 -52.93 10.10 -2.77
N ASP A 142 -52.50 11.37 -2.87
CA ASP A 142 -52.29 12.07 -4.16
C ASP A 142 -51.00 11.63 -4.88
N MET A 143 -50.20 10.75 -4.29
CA MET A 143 -48.86 10.33 -4.78
C MET A 143 -48.78 8.85 -5.19
N GLU A 144 -49.91 8.15 -5.34
CA GLU A 144 -49.96 6.72 -5.63
C GLU A 144 -49.27 6.40 -6.96
N ASP A 145 -49.49 7.17 -8.02
CA ASP A 145 -48.85 6.98 -9.34
C ASP A 145 -47.33 7.14 -9.26
N VAL A 146 -46.87 8.09 -8.47
CA VAL A 146 -45.42 8.29 -8.24
C VAL A 146 -44.83 7.11 -7.49
N VAL A 147 -45.48 6.63 -6.47
CA VAL A 147 -45.02 5.45 -5.65
C VAL A 147 -44.94 4.19 -6.51
N VAL A 148 -45.96 3.94 -7.34
CA VAL A 148 -45.92 2.78 -8.28
C VAL A 148 -44.75 2.89 -9.25
N TYR A 149 -44.56 4.09 -9.83
CA TYR A 149 -43.44 4.35 -10.73
C TYR A 149 -42.05 4.10 -10.02
N LEU A 150 -41.90 4.60 -8.79
CA LEU A 150 -40.67 4.43 -8.00
C LEU A 150 -40.38 2.96 -7.69
N LYS A 151 -41.40 2.18 -7.34
CA LYS A 151 -41.27 0.73 -7.09
C LYS A 151 -40.84 -0.03 -8.35
N ASN A 152 -41.44 0.30 -9.50
CA ASN A 152 -41.02 -0.28 -10.79
C ASN A 152 -39.60 0.09 -11.17
N LEU A 153 -39.17 1.33 -10.93
CA LEU A 153 -37.80 1.77 -11.17
C LEU A 153 -36.80 1.05 -10.27
N CYS A 154 -37.14 0.78 -9.00
CA CYS A 154 -36.30 -0.05 -8.12
C CYS A 154 -36.13 -1.48 -8.61
N GLN A 155 -37.18 -2.08 -9.15
CA GLN A 155 -37.11 -3.42 -9.78
C GLN A 155 -36.21 -3.43 -11.02
N GLU A 156 -36.30 -2.39 -11.87
CA GLU A 156 -35.44 -2.21 -13.03
C GLU A 156 -33.95 -2.09 -12.62
N VAL A 157 -33.68 -1.30 -11.59
CA VAL A 157 -32.34 -1.14 -11.03
C VAL A 157 -31.85 -2.41 -10.31
N GLY A 158 -32.73 -3.32 -9.92
CA GLY A 158 -32.43 -4.56 -9.20
C GLY A 158 -32.04 -4.32 -7.75
N ILE A 159 -32.79 -3.46 -7.04
CA ILE A 159 -32.63 -3.19 -5.61
C ILE A 159 -33.97 -3.36 -4.89
N HIS A 160 -33.90 -3.65 -3.59
CA HIS A 160 -35.09 -3.53 -2.73
C HIS A 160 -35.50 -2.07 -2.65
N ALA A 161 -36.82 -1.80 -2.77
CA ALA A 161 -37.34 -0.47 -2.69
C ALA A 161 -37.03 0.17 -1.33
N PRO A 162 -36.32 1.33 -1.29
CA PRO A 162 -36.12 2.10 -0.07
C PRO A 162 -37.44 2.76 0.36
N ILE A 163 -37.47 3.31 1.57
CA ILE A 163 -38.58 4.14 2.01
C ILE A 163 -38.45 5.53 1.38
N PHE A 164 -39.43 5.94 0.58
CA PHE A 164 -39.43 7.25 -0.04
C PHE A 164 -40.05 8.28 0.90
N LEU A 165 -39.33 9.37 1.16
CA LEU A 165 -39.71 10.45 2.05
C LEU A 165 -39.79 11.75 1.32
N GLN A 166 -40.85 12.52 1.55
CA GLN A 166 -41.02 13.85 0.99
C GLN A 166 -40.52 14.93 1.95
N LYS A 167 -39.80 15.91 1.41
CA LYS A 167 -39.45 17.17 2.06
C LYS A 167 -40.33 18.30 1.54
N LEU A 168 -41.37 18.64 2.29
CA LEU A 168 -42.40 19.61 1.89
C LEU A 168 -41.83 21.01 1.72
N THR A 169 -40.84 21.41 2.51
CA THR A 169 -40.30 22.79 2.55
C THR A 169 -39.29 23.11 1.47
N SER A 170 -38.85 22.11 0.66
CA SER A 170 -37.73 22.27 -0.27
C SER A 170 -38.22 22.27 -1.73
N ARG A 171 -37.83 23.31 -2.48
CA ARG A 171 -38.01 23.41 -3.93
C ARG A 171 -36.80 22.88 -4.74
N ALA A 172 -35.85 22.25 -4.10
CA ALA A 172 -34.68 21.66 -4.76
C ALA A 172 -35.10 20.59 -5.78
N ILE A 173 -34.27 20.42 -6.83
CA ILE A 173 -34.49 19.41 -7.88
C ILE A 173 -33.68 18.13 -7.57
N GLY A 174 -32.69 18.18 -6.68
CA GLY A 174 -31.87 17.04 -6.33
C GLY A 174 -32.52 16.17 -5.24
N GLY A 175 -32.39 14.84 -5.36
CA GLY A 175 -32.72 13.87 -4.31
C GLY A 175 -31.59 13.70 -3.29
N ARG A 176 -31.81 12.80 -2.31
CA ARG A 176 -30.76 12.37 -1.37
C ARG A 176 -31.06 10.98 -0.83
N ALA A 177 -30.18 10.04 -1.13
CA ALA A 177 -30.22 8.71 -0.54
C ALA A 177 -29.46 8.69 0.80
N PHE A 178 -30.04 8.08 1.85
CA PHE A 178 -29.43 7.93 3.16
C PHE A 178 -29.97 6.68 3.86
N GLY A 179 -29.36 6.30 4.98
CA GLY A 179 -29.79 5.13 5.75
C GLY A 179 -28.63 4.48 6.49
N SER A 180 -28.96 3.42 7.20
CA SER A 180 -27.99 2.59 7.93
C SER A 180 -28.50 1.16 8.09
N LEU A 181 -27.57 0.18 8.16
CA LEU A 181 -27.84 -1.22 8.51
C LEU A 181 -28.98 -1.88 7.68
N GLY A 182 -29.00 -1.59 6.36
CA GLY A 182 -29.97 -2.19 5.45
C GLY A 182 -31.33 -1.47 5.40
N ARG A 183 -31.54 -0.46 6.24
CA ARG A 183 -32.72 0.41 6.17
C ARG A 183 -32.38 1.69 5.43
N TYR A 184 -32.85 1.81 4.19
CA TYR A 184 -32.51 2.94 3.33
C TYR A 184 -33.73 3.80 3.04
N TYR A 185 -33.45 5.08 2.86
CA TYR A 185 -34.41 6.13 2.61
C TYR A 185 -33.94 6.97 1.42
N VAL A 186 -34.90 7.49 0.64
CA VAL A 186 -34.63 8.47 -0.41
C VAL A 186 -35.51 9.68 -0.18
N ILE A 187 -34.90 10.84 0.02
CA ILE A 187 -35.60 12.13 0.16
C ILE A 187 -35.95 12.67 -1.23
N LEU A 188 -37.20 12.99 -1.42
CA LEU A 188 -37.74 13.62 -2.62
C LEU A 188 -38.27 15.01 -2.24
N PRO A 189 -37.53 16.09 -2.54
CA PRO A 189 -38.06 17.45 -2.37
C PRO A 189 -39.26 17.71 -3.24
N THR A 190 -40.17 18.59 -2.82
CA THR A 190 -41.35 18.97 -3.61
C THR A 190 -40.97 19.47 -5.00
N GLY A 191 -39.85 20.21 -5.15
CA GLY A 191 -39.37 20.65 -6.46
C GLY A 191 -39.04 19.49 -7.41
N LEU A 192 -38.48 18.37 -6.90
CA LEU A 192 -38.23 17.18 -7.70
C LEU A 192 -39.54 16.47 -8.08
N LEU A 193 -40.49 16.34 -7.15
CA LEU A 193 -41.77 15.70 -7.40
C LEU A 193 -42.57 16.44 -8.51
N THR A 194 -42.48 17.78 -8.60
CA THR A 194 -43.13 18.53 -9.68
C THR A 194 -42.56 18.24 -11.08
N LEU A 195 -41.36 17.66 -11.18
CA LEU A 195 -40.77 17.21 -12.43
C LEU A 195 -41.36 15.89 -12.94
N PHE A 196 -42.05 15.14 -12.11
CA PHE A 196 -42.71 13.90 -12.52
C PHE A 196 -43.70 14.13 -13.66
N ASP A 197 -44.43 15.24 -13.59
CA ASP A 197 -45.42 15.63 -14.63
C ASP A 197 -44.80 16.52 -15.72
N LYS A 198 -43.83 17.39 -15.35
CA LYS A 198 -43.27 18.39 -16.27
C LYS A 198 -42.16 17.86 -17.16
N SER A 199 -41.28 16.98 -16.61
CA SER A 199 -40.10 16.45 -17.29
C SER A 199 -39.73 15.11 -16.69
N ARG A 200 -40.41 14.07 -17.15
CA ARG A 200 -40.26 12.69 -16.60
C ARG A 200 -38.88 12.13 -16.79
N ASP A 201 -38.16 12.48 -17.85
CA ASP A 201 -36.80 12.07 -18.12
C ASP A 201 -35.82 12.67 -17.10
N THR A 202 -36.00 13.96 -16.77
CA THR A 202 -35.16 14.61 -15.73
C THR A 202 -35.44 14.03 -14.36
N PHE A 203 -36.71 13.80 -14.01
CA PHE A 203 -37.08 13.11 -12.77
C PHE A 203 -36.45 11.73 -12.68
N ARG A 204 -36.56 10.94 -13.76
CA ARG A 204 -35.94 9.59 -13.85
C ARG A 204 -34.42 9.63 -13.68
N ALA A 205 -33.72 10.56 -14.35
CA ALA A 205 -32.27 10.66 -14.29
C ALA A 205 -31.77 10.97 -12.87
N VAL A 206 -32.43 11.90 -12.14
CA VAL A 206 -32.10 12.20 -10.73
C VAL A 206 -32.32 10.98 -9.85
N LEU A 207 -33.44 10.27 -10.03
CA LEU A 207 -33.72 9.08 -9.24
C LEU A 207 -32.75 7.93 -9.53
N LEU A 208 -32.39 7.68 -10.79
CA LEU A 208 -31.40 6.69 -11.14
C LEU A 208 -30.05 6.96 -10.47
N HIS A 209 -29.67 8.24 -10.34
CA HIS A 209 -28.47 8.64 -9.61
C HIS A 209 -28.57 8.30 -8.11
N GLU A 210 -29.69 8.62 -7.45
CA GLU A 210 -29.90 8.30 -6.02
C GLU A 210 -29.97 6.78 -5.78
N LEU A 211 -30.66 6.04 -6.65
CA LEU A 211 -30.75 4.59 -6.56
C LEU A 211 -29.40 3.91 -6.87
N ALA A 212 -28.57 4.53 -7.70
CA ALA A 212 -27.20 4.06 -7.95
C ALA A 212 -26.34 4.06 -6.69
N HIS A 213 -26.48 5.06 -5.80
CA HIS A 213 -25.81 5.06 -4.49
C HIS A 213 -26.19 3.83 -3.65
N LEU A 214 -27.48 3.47 -3.63
CA LEU A 214 -27.94 2.26 -2.91
C LEU A 214 -27.36 0.99 -3.52
N ARG A 215 -27.41 0.88 -4.85
CA ARG A 215 -26.87 -0.29 -5.56
C ARG A 215 -25.35 -0.44 -5.39
N ASN A 216 -24.62 0.66 -5.35
CA ASN A 216 -23.17 0.67 -5.12
C ASN A 216 -22.78 0.45 -3.64
N LYS A 217 -23.76 0.42 -2.73
CA LYS A 217 -23.55 0.36 -1.26
C LYS A 217 -22.66 1.51 -0.76
N ASP A 218 -22.83 2.69 -1.36
CA ASP A 218 -22.02 3.88 -1.00
C ASP A 218 -22.64 4.66 0.16
N VAL A 219 -23.93 4.48 0.39
CA VAL A 219 -24.66 5.13 1.49
C VAL A 219 -24.06 4.77 2.82
N ASP A 220 -23.89 3.46 3.12
CA ASP A 220 -23.30 3.00 4.39
C ASP A 220 -21.89 3.54 4.59
N LYS A 221 -21.05 3.45 3.55
CA LYS A 221 -19.65 3.95 3.62
C LYS A 221 -19.61 5.45 3.91
N THR A 222 -20.49 6.23 3.27
CA THR A 222 -20.50 7.69 3.45
C THR A 222 -20.97 8.08 4.84
N TYR A 223 -22.10 7.54 5.29
CA TYR A 223 -22.63 7.92 6.61
C TYR A 223 -21.78 7.38 7.75
N PHE A 224 -21.19 6.21 7.59
CA PHE A 224 -20.21 5.70 8.54
C PHE A 224 -18.92 6.56 8.55
N SER A 225 -18.45 7.03 7.39
CA SER A 225 -17.32 7.96 7.30
C SER A 225 -17.57 9.26 8.07
N VAL A 226 -18.77 9.83 7.94
CA VAL A 226 -19.15 11.04 8.67
C VAL A 226 -19.26 10.76 10.18
N ALA A 227 -19.83 9.62 10.54
CA ALA A 227 -19.94 9.21 11.94
C ALA A 227 -18.56 8.99 12.59
N VAL A 228 -17.63 8.35 11.88
CA VAL A 228 -16.23 8.16 12.33
C VAL A 228 -15.52 9.51 12.49
N GLY A 229 -15.68 10.44 11.53
CA GLY A 229 -15.16 11.80 11.65
C GLY A 229 -15.71 12.56 12.86
N GLY A 230 -17.02 12.46 13.10
CA GLY A 230 -17.68 13.04 14.29
C GLY A 230 -17.20 12.42 15.60
N ALA A 231 -17.10 11.09 15.64
CA ALA A 231 -16.57 10.37 16.79
C ALA A 231 -15.10 10.74 17.08
N PHE A 232 -14.28 10.92 16.05
CA PHE A 232 -12.90 11.38 16.20
C PHE A 232 -12.82 12.77 16.84
N ILE A 233 -13.68 13.69 16.41
CA ILE A 233 -13.76 15.03 17.03
C ILE A 233 -14.13 14.91 18.50
N ILE A 234 -15.19 14.16 18.83
CA ILE A 234 -15.74 14.07 20.19
C ILE A 234 -14.81 13.31 21.13
N ALA A 235 -14.34 12.13 20.72
CA ALA A 235 -13.62 11.21 21.61
C ALA A 235 -12.11 11.44 21.64
N ALA A 236 -11.49 12.03 20.59
CA ALA A 236 -10.06 12.26 20.53
C ALA A 236 -9.68 13.76 20.56
N LEU A 237 -10.25 14.58 19.68
CA LEU A 237 -9.82 15.96 19.53
C LEU A 237 -10.28 16.87 20.69
N ILE A 238 -11.48 16.70 21.21
CA ILE A 238 -11.96 17.49 22.35
C ILE A 238 -11.09 17.22 23.60
N PRO A 239 -10.85 15.96 24.04
CA PRO A 239 -9.92 15.69 25.13
C PRO A 239 -8.50 16.26 24.90
N PHE A 240 -8.01 16.15 23.67
CA PHE A 240 -6.72 16.74 23.30
C PHE A 240 -6.71 18.28 23.48
N ALA A 241 -7.74 18.95 22.97
CA ALA A 241 -7.86 20.42 23.12
C ALA A 241 -7.89 20.84 24.59
N PHE A 242 -8.62 20.12 25.45
CA PHE A 242 -8.60 20.37 26.91
C PHE A 242 -7.20 20.17 27.50
N SER A 243 -6.46 19.15 27.06
CA SER A 243 -5.08 18.94 27.53
C SER A 243 -4.12 20.08 27.17
N LEU A 244 -4.43 20.87 26.12
CA LEU A 244 -3.63 22.02 25.74
C LEU A 244 -3.82 23.23 26.69
N LEU A 245 -4.92 23.31 27.42
CA LEU A 245 -5.18 24.45 28.33
C LEU A 245 -4.27 24.43 29.54
N SER A 246 -3.77 23.26 29.94
CA SER A 246 -2.97 23.07 31.17
C SER A 246 -1.46 23.33 31.01
N ASN A 247 -0.93 23.47 29.81
CA ASN A 247 0.51 23.51 29.54
C ASN A 247 0.99 24.82 28.88
N SER A 248 2.28 25.16 29.07
CA SER A 248 2.95 26.33 28.46
C SER A 248 4.09 25.91 27.52
N GLY A 249 4.30 26.65 26.43
CA GLY A 249 5.55 26.71 25.69
C GLY A 249 5.72 25.81 24.47
N ALA A 250 6.97 25.44 24.17
CA ALA A 250 7.39 24.74 22.94
C ALA A 250 6.75 23.38 22.73
N GLU A 251 6.43 22.66 23.81
CA GLU A 251 5.83 21.32 23.75
C GLU A 251 4.38 21.33 23.23
N ARG A 252 3.63 22.40 23.56
CA ARG A 252 2.31 22.63 22.94
C ARG A 252 2.42 22.69 21.42
N PHE A 253 3.39 23.44 20.93
CA PHE A 253 3.59 23.62 19.51
C PHE A 253 3.92 22.29 18.85
N GLN A 254 4.81 21.48 19.46
CA GLN A 254 5.24 20.20 18.92
C GLN A 254 4.09 19.18 18.77
N ALA A 255 3.19 19.07 19.71
CA ALA A 255 2.04 18.19 19.61
C ALA A 255 0.94 18.78 18.70
N SER A 256 0.71 20.09 18.77
CA SER A 256 -0.41 20.74 18.06
C SER A 256 -0.26 20.68 16.54
N TRP A 257 0.92 20.99 15.98
CA TRP A 257 1.10 20.97 14.53
C TRP A 257 0.96 19.54 13.94
N ARG A 258 1.38 18.52 14.71
CA ARG A 258 1.20 17.10 14.31
C ARG A 258 -0.26 16.71 14.28
N VAL A 259 -1.01 17.06 15.34
CA VAL A 259 -2.46 16.80 15.38
C VAL A 259 -3.18 17.56 14.28
N MET A 260 -2.77 18.81 13.97
CA MET A 260 -3.32 19.57 12.83
C MET A 260 -3.06 18.88 11.49
N ALA A 261 -1.86 18.33 11.28
CA ALA A 261 -1.55 17.55 10.08
C ALA A 261 -2.43 16.29 9.97
N LEU A 262 -2.72 15.60 11.11
CA LEU A 262 -3.60 14.44 11.15
C LEU A 262 -5.06 14.81 10.91
N ILE A 263 -5.54 15.93 11.46
CA ILE A 263 -6.89 16.45 11.15
C ILE A 263 -7.02 16.72 9.66
N LEU A 264 -6.00 17.36 9.06
CA LEU A 264 -5.99 17.60 7.61
C LEU A 264 -6.02 16.29 6.81
N LEU A 265 -5.24 15.28 7.21
CA LEU A 265 -5.24 13.96 6.57
C LEU A 265 -6.64 13.32 6.64
N VAL A 266 -7.26 13.29 7.82
CA VAL A 266 -8.60 12.72 8.01
C VAL A 266 -9.64 13.49 7.19
N TYR A 267 -9.57 14.83 7.18
CA TYR A 267 -10.47 15.66 6.39
C TYR A 267 -10.36 15.41 4.88
N LEU A 268 -9.14 15.40 4.35
CA LEU A 268 -8.89 15.18 2.92
C LEU A 268 -9.32 13.77 2.48
N THR A 269 -9.09 12.76 3.32
CA THR A 269 -9.54 11.39 3.03
C THR A 269 -11.07 11.28 3.07
N LEU A 270 -11.73 11.93 4.03
CA LEU A 270 -13.20 12.00 4.09
C LEU A 270 -13.78 12.69 2.85
N ALA A 271 -13.25 13.84 2.48
CA ALA A 271 -13.66 14.56 1.28
C ALA A 271 -13.47 13.72 0.00
N ALA A 272 -12.38 12.96 -0.07
CA ALA A 272 -12.11 12.07 -1.18
C ALA A 272 -13.09 10.89 -1.28
N VAL A 273 -13.54 10.31 -0.14
CA VAL A 273 -14.60 9.28 -0.12
C VAL A 273 -15.88 9.83 -0.71
N VAL A 274 -16.31 11.02 -0.24
CA VAL A 274 -17.56 11.63 -0.68
C VAL A 274 -17.53 12.02 -2.15
N ARG A 275 -16.40 12.54 -2.66
CA ARG A 275 -16.24 12.85 -4.10
C ARG A 275 -16.28 11.61 -4.99
N SER A 276 -15.53 10.57 -4.63
CA SER A 276 -15.44 9.38 -5.47
C SER A 276 -16.78 8.67 -5.64
N ARG A 277 -17.63 8.65 -4.61
CA ARG A 277 -18.97 8.02 -4.71
C ARG A 277 -19.86 8.67 -5.78
N GLU A 278 -19.77 10.00 -5.95
CA GLU A 278 -20.57 10.72 -6.96
C GLU A 278 -20.26 10.24 -8.38
N PHE A 279 -18.96 10.05 -8.68
CA PHE A 279 -18.53 9.53 -9.97
C PHE A 279 -19.07 8.12 -10.25
N TYR A 280 -19.01 7.24 -9.26
CA TYR A 280 -19.56 5.88 -9.40
C TYR A 280 -21.07 5.85 -9.51
N ALA A 281 -21.78 6.77 -8.86
CA ALA A 281 -23.22 6.90 -8.99
C ALA A 281 -23.61 7.38 -10.40
N ASP A 282 -22.90 8.38 -10.93
CA ASP A 282 -23.13 8.89 -12.28
C ASP A 282 -22.93 7.80 -13.34
N VAL A 283 -21.79 7.07 -13.28
CA VAL A 283 -21.51 5.99 -14.23
C VAL A 283 -22.55 4.87 -14.09
N ARG A 284 -22.97 4.52 -12.88
CA ARG A 284 -24.00 3.50 -12.68
C ARG A 284 -25.35 3.97 -13.22
N ALA A 285 -25.74 5.21 -12.94
CA ALA A 285 -26.97 5.78 -13.47
C ALA A 285 -26.98 5.79 -15.01
N SER A 286 -25.83 6.10 -15.64
CA SER A 286 -25.72 6.15 -17.11
C SER A 286 -25.87 4.77 -17.78
N THR A 287 -25.81 3.67 -17.06
CA THR A 287 -26.03 2.33 -17.64
C THR A 287 -27.51 1.98 -17.84
N TYR A 288 -28.44 2.79 -17.33
CA TYR A 288 -29.87 2.57 -17.47
C TYR A 288 -30.50 3.41 -18.58
N PRO A 289 -31.53 2.90 -19.28
CA PRO A 289 -32.27 3.66 -20.30
C PRO A 289 -32.85 4.95 -19.71
N GLY A 290 -32.87 6.01 -20.50
CA GLY A 290 -33.42 7.30 -20.09
C GLY A 290 -32.49 8.18 -19.22
N SER A 291 -31.22 7.77 -19.05
CA SER A 291 -30.22 8.52 -18.29
C SER A 291 -29.61 9.71 -19.06
N GLN A 292 -29.96 9.91 -20.33
CA GLN A 292 -29.41 11.00 -21.18
C GLN A 292 -29.60 12.40 -20.59
N ALA A 293 -30.72 12.62 -19.88
CA ALA A 293 -30.97 13.87 -19.16
C ALA A 293 -29.96 14.16 -18.03
N LEU A 294 -29.16 13.16 -17.56
CA LEU A 294 -28.17 13.39 -16.53
C LEU A 294 -27.05 14.32 -17.00
N SER A 295 -26.57 14.17 -18.23
CA SER A 295 -25.54 15.05 -18.80
C SER A 295 -26.03 16.51 -18.91
N SER A 296 -27.28 16.74 -19.35
CA SER A 296 -27.88 18.08 -19.43
C SER A 296 -28.13 18.71 -18.05
N LEU A 297 -28.45 17.88 -17.04
CA LEU A 297 -28.57 18.35 -15.65
C LEU A 297 -27.23 18.84 -15.11
N LEU A 298 -26.14 18.13 -15.41
CA LEU A 298 -24.79 18.52 -15.00
C LEU A 298 -24.34 19.82 -15.67
N GLU A 299 -24.82 20.14 -16.89
CA GLU A 299 -24.53 21.41 -17.57
C GLU A 299 -25.17 22.60 -16.85
N THR A 300 -26.37 22.39 -16.30
CA THR A 300 -27.13 23.45 -15.60
C THR A 300 -26.77 23.56 -14.12
N ALA A 301 -25.92 22.64 -13.60
CA ALA A 301 -25.52 22.60 -12.19
C ALA A 301 -24.76 23.87 -11.80
N LEU A 302 -25.15 24.45 -10.66
CA LEU A 302 -24.48 25.63 -10.09
C LEU A 302 -23.05 25.33 -9.71
N LYS A 303 -22.15 26.31 -9.87
CA LYS A 303 -20.78 26.23 -9.41
C LYS A 303 -20.72 25.89 -7.91
N PRO A 304 -19.78 25.03 -7.48
CA PRO A 304 -19.66 24.66 -6.07
C PRO A 304 -19.39 25.88 -5.20
N LYS A 305 -20.11 25.97 -4.07
CA LYS A 305 -19.90 27.03 -3.08
C LYS A 305 -18.99 26.50 -1.98
N PHE A 306 -17.86 27.17 -1.77
CA PHE A 306 -16.99 26.90 -0.62
C PHE A 306 -17.61 27.49 0.65
N SER A 307 -17.49 26.79 1.78
CA SER A 307 -17.81 27.35 3.10
C SER A 307 -16.76 28.37 3.53
N GLY A 308 -17.13 29.26 4.46
CA GLY A 308 -16.24 30.34 4.88
C GLY A 308 -14.86 29.87 5.35
N TRP A 309 -14.80 28.80 6.14
CA TRP A 309 -13.51 28.25 6.61
C TRP A 309 -12.70 27.59 5.49
N GLN A 310 -13.36 26.93 4.51
CA GLN A 310 -12.70 26.39 3.32
C GLN A 310 -12.03 27.49 2.51
N MET A 311 -12.74 28.61 2.31
CA MET A 311 -12.17 29.80 1.64
C MET A 311 -10.96 30.36 2.38
N THR A 312 -10.96 30.36 3.71
CA THR A 312 -9.81 30.81 4.50
C THR A 312 -8.59 29.88 4.28
N VAL A 313 -8.78 28.58 4.34
CA VAL A 313 -7.69 27.59 4.10
C VAL A 313 -7.18 27.71 2.66
N ILE A 314 -8.07 27.77 1.68
CA ILE A 314 -7.73 27.93 0.26
C ILE A 314 -6.93 29.22 0.04
N SER A 315 -7.38 30.37 0.57
CA SER A 315 -6.67 31.66 0.42
C SER A 315 -5.28 31.65 1.06
N MET A 316 -5.10 30.88 2.14
CA MET A 316 -3.80 30.68 2.78
C MET A 316 -2.86 29.86 1.89
N LEU A 317 -3.36 28.75 1.29
CA LEU A 317 -2.58 27.89 0.41
C LEU A 317 -2.27 28.54 -0.94
N GLU A 318 -3.16 29.34 -1.49
CA GLU A 318 -2.95 30.07 -2.76
C GLU A 318 -1.81 31.12 -2.70
N ARG A 319 -1.38 31.49 -1.51
CA ARG A 319 -0.17 32.35 -1.34
C ARG A 319 1.10 31.62 -1.76
N LEU A 320 1.11 30.29 -1.79
CA LEU A 320 2.22 29.47 -2.23
C LEU A 320 2.16 29.27 -3.77
N PRO A 321 3.22 29.56 -4.52
CA PRO A 321 3.24 29.53 -5.99
C PRO A 321 2.80 28.18 -6.58
N TYR A 322 3.16 27.09 -5.91
CA TYR A 322 2.82 25.72 -6.31
C TYR A 322 1.33 25.44 -6.26
N PHE A 323 0.64 25.90 -5.24
CA PHE A 323 -0.78 25.66 -5.03
C PHE A 323 -1.65 26.50 -5.99
N LYS A 324 -1.23 27.68 -6.32
CA LYS A 324 -1.95 28.57 -7.26
C LYS A 324 -2.07 27.96 -8.66
N ARG A 325 -1.11 27.15 -9.08
CA ARG A 325 -1.04 26.54 -10.42
C ARG A 325 -1.86 25.25 -10.58
N ASN A 326 -2.16 24.54 -9.50
CA ASN A 326 -2.61 23.15 -9.57
C ASN A 326 -4.06 22.85 -9.14
N HIS A 327 -4.92 23.87 -9.04
CA HIS A 327 -6.34 23.71 -8.67
C HIS A 327 -6.61 22.87 -7.39
N TRP A 328 -5.73 22.93 -6.41
CA TRP A 328 -5.83 22.19 -5.15
C TRP A 328 -7.09 22.49 -4.33
N GLN A 329 -7.70 23.64 -4.55
CA GLN A 329 -8.96 24.05 -3.92
C GLN A 329 -10.06 22.97 -4.04
N PHE A 330 -10.08 22.22 -5.15
CA PHE A 330 -11.07 21.15 -5.35
C PHE A 330 -10.86 19.94 -4.42
N ALA A 331 -9.67 19.73 -3.87
CA ALA A 331 -9.43 18.67 -2.89
C ALA A 331 -10.22 18.86 -1.58
N PHE A 332 -10.58 20.10 -1.26
CA PHE A 332 -11.37 20.45 -0.07
C PHE A 332 -12.90 20.35 -0.28
N LEU A 333 -13.36 20.16 -1.51
CA LEU A 333 -14.78 20.00 -1.78
C LEU A 333 -15.26 18.58 -1.48
N PHE A 334 -16.47 18.48 -0.95
CA PHE A 334 -17.18 17.20 -0.79
C PHE A 334 -17.84 16.72 -2.07
N HIS A 335 -18.23 17.64 -2.97
CA HIS A 335 -18.82 17.30 -4.26
C HIS A 335 -17.89 17.72 -5.40
N PRO A 336 -17.69 16.85 -6.41
CA PRO A 336 -16.88 17.19 -7.58
C PRO A 336 -17.58 18.23 -8.45
N GLU A 337 -16.79 18.91 -9.28
CA GLU A 337 -17.36 19.83 -10.28
C GLU A 337 -18.19 19.09 -11.32
N ALA A 338 -19.24 19.77 -11.83
CA ALA A 338 -20.08 19.24 -12.87
C ALA A 338 -19.31 18.93 -14.17
N SER A 339 -18.31 19.75 -14.50
CA SER A 339 -17.39 19.53 -15.62
C SER A 339 -16.61 18.21 -15.49
N GLU A 340 -16.10 17.90 -14.29
CA GLU A 340 -15.37 16.69 -14.00
C GLU A 340 -16.29 15.45 -14.03
N ARG A 341 -17.51 15.57 -13.46
CA ARG A 341 -18.53 14.51 -13.51
C ARG A 341 -18.91 14.16 -14.95
N ARG A 342 -19.11 15.18 -15.82
CA ARG A 342 -19.40 14.97 -17.23
C ARG A 342 -18.26 14.27 -17.96
N HIS A 343 -17.02 14.71 -17.75
CA HIS A 343 -15.87 14.09 -18.39
C HIS A 343 -15.70 12.61 -17.99
N ILE A 344 -16.05 12.24 -16.76
CA ILE A 344 -16.02 10.83 -16.31
C ILE A 344 -17.14 10.01 -16.96
N LEU A 345 -18.28 10.59 -17.27
CA LEU A 345 -19.33 9.90 -18.04
C LEU A 345 -18.88 9.57 -19.46
N GLU A 346 -18.05 10.42 -20.06
CA GLU A 346 -17.48 10.20 -21.40
C GLU A 346 -16.32 9.19 -21.36
N THR A 347 -15.44 9.30 -20.36
CA THR A 347 -14.23 8.48 -20.23
C THR A 347 -14.09 7.93 -18.81
N THR A 348 -14.46 6.65 -18.61
CA THR A 348 -14.40 5.99 -17.30
C THR A 348 -12.99 5.62 -16.86
N ASP A 349 -11.97 5.75 -17.71
CA ASP A 349 -10.60 5.32 -17.46
C ASP A 349 -9.97 5.96 -16.20
N ARG A 350 -10.36 7.21 -15.90
CA ARG A 350 -9.88 7.91 -14.70
C ARG A 350 -10.28 7.26 -13.39
N LEU A 351 -11.41 6.55 -13.38
CA LEU A 351 -11.88 5.86 -12.18
C LEU A 351 -11.02 4.66 -11.79
N PHE A 352 -10.13 4.21 -12.66
CA PHE A 352 -9.25 3.09 -12.36
C PHE A 352 -7.91 3.53 -11.77
N ASN A 353 -7.54 4.79 -11.90
CA ASN A 353 -6.25 5.30 -11.45
C ASN A 353 -6.33 5.78 -10.00
N LEU A 354 -5.43 5.26 -9.17
CA LEU A 354 -5.22 5.78 -7.82
C LEU A 354 -4.20 6.91 -7.87
N ASP A 355 -4.46 8.02 -7.18
CA ASP A 355 -3.52 9.13 -7.13
C ASP A 355 -2.37 8.91 -6.12
N SER A 356 -1.24 9.57 -6.33
CA SER A 356 -0.06 9.45 -5.45
C SER A 356 -0.33 10.01 -4.05
N TRP A 357 -1.34 10.88 -3.87
CA TRP A 357 -1.72 11.44 -2.58
C TRP A 357 -2.41 10.40 -1.70
N ALA A 358 -3.21 9.50 -2.28
CA ALA A 358 -3.78 8.38 -1.54
C ALA A 358 -2.67 7.43 -1.04
N ALA A 359 -1.63 7.20 -1.85
CA ALA A 359 -0.47 6.41 -1.44
C ALA A 359 0.33 7.12 -0.33
N PHE A 360 0.54 8.43 -0.44
CA PHE A 360 1.18 9.26 0.58
C PHE A 360 0.41 9.23 1.91
N GLY A 361 -0.90 9.45 1.86
CA GLY A 361 -1.79 9.37 3.03
C GLY A 361 -1.79 7.98 3.70
N THR A 362 -1.73 6.91 2.89
CA THR A 362 -1.60 5.54 3.39
C THR A 362 -0.29 5.36 4.15
N GLY A 363 0.83 5.88 3.62
CA GLY A 363 2.13 5.85 4.29
C GLY A 363 2.11 6.54 5.65
N ILE A 364 1.54 7.74 5.72
CA ILE A 364 1.39 8.49 6.99
C ILE A 364 0.57 7.67 7.99
N ALA A 365 -0.61 7.21 7.59
CA ALA A 365 -1.52 6.49 8.47
C ALA A 365 -0.91 5.20 9.02
N VAL A 366 -0.20 4.45 8.18
CA VAL A 366 0.52 3.22 8.57
C VAL A 366 1.62 3.51 9.57
N THR A 367 2.48 4.51 9.29
CA THR A 367 3.63 4.79 10.17
C THR A 367 3.19 5.27 11.55
N ILE A 368 2.17 6.11 11.62
CA ILE A 368 1.66 6.61 12.90
C ILE A 368 1.03 5.50 13.74
N ALA A 369 0.36 4.55 13.09
CA ALA A 369 -0.23 3.39 13.78
C ALA A 369 0.82 2.31 14.13
N TYR A 370 1.97 2.30 13.42
CA TYR A 370 2.96 1.22 13.50
C TYR A 370 3.45 0.97 14.93
N GLU A 371 3.92 1.98 15.62
CA GLU A 371 4.50 1.88 16.96
C GLU A 371 3.51 1.34 17.99
N SER A 372 2.28 1.86 17.99
CA SER A 372 1.23 1.37 18.89
C SER A 372 0.87 -0.09 18.61
N VAL A 373 0.75 -0.46 17.34
CA VAL A 373 0.42 -1.83 16.92
C VAL A 373 1.58 -2.78 17.23
N GLU A 374 2.83 -2.38 16.96
CA GLU A 374 4.01 -3.16 17.29
C GLU A 374 4.09 -3.42 18.80
N SER A 375 3.93 -2.37 19.62
CA SER A 375 3.93 -2.50 21.09
C SER A 375 2.85 -3.44 21.61
N LEU A 376 1.65 -3.42 21.01
CA LEU A 376 0.56 -4.35 21.34
C LEU A 376 0.92 -5.78 20.98
N ILE A 377 1.47 -6.00 19.77
CA ILE A 377 1.85 -7.33 19.30
C ILE A 377 2.97 -7.91 20.15
N VAL A 378 4.00 -7.10 20.45
CA VAL A 378 5.10 -7.49 21.35
C VAL A 378 4.56 -7.89 22.72
N SER A 379 3.63 -7.12 23.28
CA SER A 379 2.96 -7.45 24.54
C SER A 379 2.25 -8.80 24.49
N LEU A 380 1.51 -9.07 23.41
CA LEU A 380 0.80 -10.34 23.22
C LEU A 380 1.77 -11.52 23.03
N LEU A 381 2.81 -11.35 22.22
CA LEU A 381 3.80 -12.40 21.97
C LEU A 381 4.60 -12.75 23.22
N ARG A 382 5.00 -11.76 24.02
CA ARG A 382 5.67 -11.99 25.31
C ARG A 382 4.79 -12.81 26.27
N ASN A 383 3.50 -12.51 26.30
CA ASN A 383 2.54 -13.24 27.14
C ASN A 383 2.34 -14.71 26.70
N ILE A 384 2.45 -14.99 25.39
CA ILE A 384 2.22 -16.32 24.82
C ILE A 384 3.51 -17.18 24.82
N SER A 385 4.64 -16.60 24.38
CA SER A 385 5.89 -17.35 24.11
C SER A 385 7.00 -17.13 25.14
N GLY A 386 6.88 -16.14 26.01
CA GLY A 386 7.90 -15.75 26.99
C GLY A 386 9.17 -15.15 26.40
N ARG A 387 9.33 -15.13 25.08
CA ARG A 387 10.47 -14.57 24.34
C ARG A 387 9.98 -13.87 23.07
N THR A 388 10.61 -12.76 22.73
CA THR A 388 10.40 -12.08 21.46
C THR A 388 11.74 -11.79 20.80
N ASP A 389 11.84 -12.14 19.52
CA ASP A 389 12.96 -11.76 18.66
C ASP A 389 12.56 -10.51 17.87
N ALA A 390 13.45 -9.53 17.75
CA ALA A 390 13.20 -8.27 17.01
C ALA A 390 12.68 -8.49 15.57
N TRP A 391 13.14 -9.58 14.94
CA TRP A 391 12.64 -10.00 13.63
C TRP A 391 11.16 -10.40 13.68
N LEU A 392 10.75 -11.19 14.67
CA LEU A 392 9.38 -11.64 14.82
C LEU A 392 8.44 -10.45 15.11
N GLU A 393 8.92 -9.49 15.89
CA GLU A 393 8.20 -8.24 16.20
C GLU A 393 7.93 -7.42 14.93
N SER A 394 8.98 -7.09 14.18
CA SER A 394 8.87 -6.33 12.92
C SER A 394 8.05 -7.06 11.85
N LEU A 395 8.21 -8.38 11.77
CA LEU A 395 7.46 -9.21 10.83
C LEU A 395 5.96 -9.24 11.16
N SER A 396 5.62 -9.35 12.44
CA SER A 396 4.23 -9.41 12.89
C SER A 396 3.49 -8.11 12.67
N ALA A 397 4.13 -6.94 12.87
CA ALA A 397 3.59 -5.66 12.47
C ALA A 397 3.40 -5.58 10.94
N GLY A 398 4.36 -6.11 10.18
CA GLY A 398 4.25 -6.26 8.72
C GLY A 398 3.01 -7.04 8.29
N PHE A 399 2.63 -8.11 8.99
CA PHE A 399 1.40 -8.87 8.71
C PHE A 399 0.11 -8.06 8.86
N VAL A 400 0.11 -7.06 9.72
CA VAL A 400 -1.05 -6.16 9.89
C VAL A 400 -1.09 -5.11 8.77
N PHE A 401 0.05 -4.47 8.49
CA PHE A 401 0.08 -3.32 7.59
C PHE A 401 0.24 -3.67 6.11
N ALA A 402 0.93 -4.75 5.78
CA ALA A 402 1.11 -5.14 4.39
C ALA A 402 -0.20 -5.42 3.65
N PRO A 403 -1.17 -6.18 4.22
CA PRO A 403 -2.48 -6.36 3.59
C PRO A 403 -3.25 -5.05 3.40
N LEU A 404 -3.14 -4.10 4.33
CA LEU A 404 -3.79 -2.79 4.21
C LEU A 404 -3.19 -1.98 3.05
N ILE A 405 -1.86 -1.88 2.99
CA ILE A 405 -1.15 -1.15 1.93
C ILE A 405 -1.44 -1.78 0.56
N VAL A 406 -1.30 -3.10 0.46
CA VAL A 406 -1.52 -3.82 -0.80
C VAL A 406 -3.01 -3.80 -1.17
N GLY A 407 -3.92 -3.87 -0.20
CA GLY A 407 -5.36 -3.75 -0.41
C GLY A 407 -5.77 -2.38 -0.97
N ILE A 408 -5.12 -1.30 -0.53
CA ILE A 408 -5.41 0.07 -1.01
C ILE A 408 -4.62 0.35 -2.29
N ILE A 409 -3.28 0.31 -2.22
CA ILE A 409 -2.42 0.76 -3.32
C ILE A 409 -2.23 -0.34 -4.37
N GLY A 410 -1.99 -1.58 -3.94
CA GLY A 410 -1.81 -2.72 -4.85
C GLY A 410 -3.04 -2.96 -5.72
N LEU A 411 -4.25 -2.87 -5.16
CA LEU A 411 -5.48 -2.96 -5.94
C LEU A 411 -5.63 -1.77 -6.91
N GLY A 412 -5.20 -0.56 -6.52
CA GLY A 412 -5.11 0.58 -7.43
C GLY A 412 -4.18 0.31 -8.61
N VAL A 413 -3.04 -0.34 -8.37
CA VAL A 413 -2.10 -0.77 -9.42
C VAL A 413 -2.75 -1.79 -10.36
N TRP A 414 -3.49 -2.78 -9.85
CA TRP A 414 -4.21 -3.74 -10.69
C TRP A 414 -5.22 -3.07 -11.62
N ARG A 415 -5.98 -2.12 -11.09
CA ARG A 415 -6.96 -1.32 -11.84
C ARG A 415 -6.29 -0.50 -12.94
N GLY A 416 -5.26 0.26 -12.61
CA GLY A 416 -4.49 1.05 -13.59
C GLY A 416 -3.80 0.18 -14.65
N THR A 417 -3.31 -1.00 -14.26
CA THR A 417 -2.72 -1.95 -15.20
C THR A 417 -3.75 -2.53 -16.16
N PHE A 418 -4.99 -2.75 -15.72
CA PHE A 418 -6.09 -3.17 -16.59
C PHE A 418 -6.35 -2.15 -17.70
N VAL A 419 -6.50 -0.87 -17.35
CA VAL A 419 -6.66 0.22 -18.34
C VAL A 419 -5.48 0.26 -19.31
N ALA A 420 -4.25 0.24 -18.78
CA ALA A 420 -3.05 0.27 -19.60
C ALA A 420 -2.98 -0.90 -20.60
N LEU A 421 -3.44 -2.08 -20.20
CA LEU A 421 -3.51 -3.24 -21.08
C LEU A 421 -4.56 -3.06 -22.19
N VAL A 422 -5.77 -2.60 -21.83
CA VAL A 422 -6.85 -2.42 -22.79
C VAL A 422 -6.55 -1.29 -23.78
N ARG A 423 -5.94 -0.20 -23.28
CA ARG A 423 -5.57 0.96 -24.11
C ARG A 423 -4.22 0.81 -24.83
N ASN A 424 -3.56 -0.34 -24.67
CA ASN A 424 -2.19 -0.60 -25.19
C ASN A 424 -1.19 0.50 -24.80
N GLN A 425 -1.35 1.07 -23.60
CA GLN A 425 -0.49 2.11 -23.04
C GLN A 425 0.51 1.52 -22.05
N HIS A 426 1.61 2.23 -21.84
CA HIS A 426 2.57 1.86 -20.80
C HIS A 426 2.12 2.49 -19.47
N SER A 427 2.00 1.67 -18.45
CA SER A 427 1.72 2.13 -17.07
C SER A 427 2.95 2.84 -16.49
N THR A 428 3.16 4.11 -16.87
CA THR A 428 4.31 4.91 -16.41
C THR A 428 4.15 5.43 -14.99
N GLU A 429 2.92 5.50 -14.48
CA GLU A 429 2.61 6.17 -13.21
C GLU A 429 2.72 5.28 -11.96
N VAL A 430 2.79 3.97 -12.13
CA VAL A 430 2.79 3.02 -11.00
C VAL A 430 3.96 3.23 -10.04
N GLY A 431 5.14 3.57 -10.55
CA GLY A 431 6.30 3.89 -9.71
C GLY A 431 6.08 5.12 -8.81
N LYS A 432 5.28 6.09 -9.25
CA LYS A 432 4.93 7.28 -8.45
C LYS A 432 4.13 6.92 -7.19
N LEU A 433 3.31 5.84 -7.24
CA LEU A 433 2.60 5.34 -6.07
C LEU A 433 3.56 4.81 -5.00
N GLY A 434 4.62 4.10 -5.42
CA GLY A 434 5.68 3.63 -4.53
C GLY A 434 6.44 4.79 -3.87
N ILE A 435 6.78 5.82 -4.66
CA ILE A 435 7.41 7.04 -4.14
C ILE A 435 6.45 7.76 -3.17
N GLY A 436 5.18 7.92 -3.54
CA GLY A 436 4.16 8.52 -2.69
C GLY A 436 4.05 7.81 -1.34
N LEU A 437 3.95 6.48 -1.35
CA LEU A 437 3.94 5.68 -0.13
C LEU A 437 5.22 5.88 0.71
N GLY A 438 6.40 5.81 0.08
CA GLY A 438 7.68 5.99 0.76
C GLY A 438 7.82 7.37 1.41
N LEU A 439 7.45 8.43 0.69
CA LEU A 439 7.40 9.79 1.25
C LEU A 439 6.39 9.89 2.40
N GLY A 440 5.23 9.22 2.27
CA GLY A 440 4.24 9.15 3.34
C GLY A 440 4.76 8.43 4.58
N LEU A 441 5.48 7.31 4.43
CA LEU A 441 6.14 6.61 5.52
C LEU A 441 7.18 7.50 6.21
N MET A 442 8.02 8.21 5.44
CA MET A 442 9.02 9.14 5.97
C MET A 442 8.37 10.31 6.72
N PHE A 443 7.36 10.92 6.13
CA PHE A 443 6.64 12.03 6.77
C PHE A 443 5.88 11.56 8.02
N GLY A 444 5.28 10.37 7.96
CA GLY A 444 4.66 9.72 9.10
C GLY A 444 5.62 9.53 10.28
N GLN A 445 6.90 9.22 10.03
CA GLN A 445 7.91 9.14 11.09
C GLN A 445 8.20 10.49 11.73
N VAL A 446 8.20 11.57 10.95
CA VAL A 446 8.35 12.95 11.51
C VAL A 446 7.14 13.30 12.38
N LEU A 447 5.97 12.81 12.03
CA LEU A 447 4.74 12.98 12.81
C LEU A 447 4.68 12.05 14.02
N SER A 448 5.33 10.88 14.00
CA SER A 448 5.20 9.87 15.03
C SER A 448 5.64 10.36 16.40
N PHE A 449 5.13 9.69 17.44
CA PHE A 449 5.42 10.03 18.82
C PHE A 449 6.86 9.67 19.21
N ASP A 450 7.42 8.62 18.63
CA ASP A 450 8.79 8.17 18.86
C ASP A 450 9.81 9.29 18.61
N ASN A 451 9.58 10.12 17.62
CA ASN A 451 10.41 11.28 17.33
C ASN A 451 10.30 12.39 18.40
N ILE A 452 9.29 12.32 19.29
CA ILE A 452 9.17 13.21 20.44
C ILE A 452 9.86 12.61 21.68
N ALA A 453 9.59 11.34 21.93
CA ALA A 453 10.00 10.63 23.16
C ALA A 453 11.43 10.07 23.07
N SER A 454 11.82 9.56 21.91
CA SER A 454 13.13 8.95 21.66
C SER A 454 14.16 9.94 21.13
N SER A 455 13.85 11.26 21.10
CA SER A 455 14.90 12.16 20.70
C SER A 455 16.11 11.85 21.59
N GLN A 456 17.21 11.47 20.96
CA GLN A 456 18.51 11.18 21.61
C GLN A 456 18.89 12.26 22.63
N LYS A 457 18.27 13.45 22.50
CA LYS A 457 18.29 14.56 23.46
C LYS A 457 17.61 14.22 24.78
N ALA A 458 16.46 13.51 24.76
CA ALA A 458 15.75 13.12 25.98
C ALA A 458 16.54 12.10 26.80
N LEU A 459 17.28 11.20 26.12
CA LEU A 459 18.14 10.22 26.75
C LEU A 459 19.52 10.76 27.16
N GLY A 460 19.79 12.07 26.95
CA GLY A 460 21.09 12.68 27.30
C GLY A 460 22.25 12.23 26.39
N LEU A 461 21.97 11.51 25.33
CA LEU A 461 22.93 11.05 24.34
C LEU A 461 23.34 12.15 23.34
N ALA A 462 22.94 13.38 23.55
CA ALA A 462 23.15 14.51 22.64
C ALA A 462 24.56 15.13 22.70
N GLN A 463 25.49 14.58 23.49
CA GLN A 463 26.92 14.98 23.44
C GLN A 463 27.69 14.12 22.42
N PHE A 464 27.09 13.86 21.26
CA PHE A 464 27.78 13.15 20.21
C PHE A 464 28.74 14.04 19.46
N ASP A 465 29.96 13.54 19.26
CA ASP A 465 30.95 14.09 18.35
C ASP A 465 30.34 14.30 16.94
N TRP A 466 30.81 15.31 16.20
CA TRP A 466 30.37 15.64 14.84
C TRP A 466 30.41 14.43 13.89
N ALA A 467 31.36 13.51 14.09
CA ALA A 467 31.49 12.28 13.30
C ALA A 467 30.28 11.35 13.47
N MET A 468 29.71 11.24 14.67
CA MET A 468 28.50 10.45 14.92
C MET A 468 27.24 11.11 14.34
N GLN A 469 27.14 12.43 14.42
CA GLN A 469 26.04 13.16 13.79
C GLN A 469 26.06 12.99 12.27
N PHE A 470 27.26 13.03 11.66
CA PHE A 470 27.42 12.79 10.24
C PHE A 470 27.07 11.35 9.86
N ALA A 471 27.54 10.35 10.62
CA ALA A 471 27.24 8.93 10.39
C ALA A 471 25.74 8.64 10.52
N SER A 472 25.06 9.18 11.54
CA SER A 472 23.62 9.07 11.73
C SER A 472 22.84 9.72 10.59
N THR A 473 23.25 10.92 10.15
CA THR A 473 22.61 11.62 9.03
C THR A 473 22.79 10.85 7.71
N ALA A 474 24.00 10.35 7.46
CA ALA A 474 24.31 9.55 6.28
C ALA A 474 23.51 8.23 6.26
N PHE A 475 23.40 7.56 7.41
CA PHE A 475 22.59 6.34 7.56
C PHE A 475 21.11 6.62 7.30
N ASN A 476 20.54 7.66 7.88
CA ASN A 476 19.14 8.04 7.67
C ASN A 476 18.86 8.41 6.21
N LEU A 477 19.79 9.09 5.54
CA LEU A 477 19.69 9.39 4.12
C LEU A 477 19.73 8.11 3.27
N LEU A 478 20.68 7.22 3.53
CA LEU A 478 20.80 5.94 2.84
C LEU A 478 19.54 5.09 3.03
N TRP A 479 19.04 5.00 4.27
CA TRP A 479 17.81 4.29 4.59
C TRP A 479 16.60 4.88 3.83
N SER A 480 16.49 6.21 3.78
CA SER A 480 15.42 6.91 3.05
C SER A 480 15.46 6.61 1.55
N VAL A 481 16.66 6.63 0.95
CA VAL A 481 16.84 6.27 -0.46
C VAL A 481 16.47 4.81 -0.70
N LEU A 482 16.94 3.89 0.15
CA LEU A 482 16.62 2.47 0.06
C LEU A 482 15.10 2.22 0.13
N LEU A 483 14.42 2.90 1.03
CA LEU A 483 12.98 2.83 1.21
C LEU A 483 12.24 3.31 -0.06
N LEU A 484 12.60 4.46 -0.61
CA LEU A 484 11.97 4.99 -1.82
C LEU A 484 12.21 4.11 -3.05
N VAL A 485 13.46 3.68 -3.25
CA VAL A 485 13.85 2.84 -4.39
C VAL A 485 13.18 1.47 -4.31
N SER A 486 13.20 0.82 -3.14
CA SER A 486 12.59 -0.49 -2.95
C SER A 486 11.08 -0.47 -3.19
N LEU A 487 10.36 0.53 -2.69
CA LEU A 487 8.92 0.69 -2.91
C LEU A 487 8.58 1.04 -4.35
N TYR A 488 9.38 1.91 -5.00
CA TYR A 488 9.23 2.20 -6.42
C TYR A 488 9.26 0.92 -7.26
N TYR A 489 10.25 0.05 -7.04
CA TYR A 489 10.38 -1.19 -7.79
C TYR A 489 9.37 -2.25 -7.35
N PHE A 490 8.99 -2.29 -6.08
CA PHE A 490 7.96 -3.20 -5.58
C PHE A 490 6.62 -2.98 -6.29
N PHE A 491 6.14 -1.74 -6.42
CA PHE A 491 4.90 -1.47 -7.12
C PHE A 491 5.00 -1.69 -8.64
N ARG A 492 6.15 -1.43 -9.24
CA ARG A 492 6.39 -1.84 -10.63
C ARG A 492 6.35 -3.35 -10.82
N TRP A 493 6.86 -4.11 -9.86
CA TRP A 493 6.76 -5.55 -9.86
C TRP A 493 5.30 -6.02 -9.76
N ILE A 494 4.47 -5.43 -8.89
CA ILE A 494 3.02 -5.70 -8.83
C ILE A 494 2.37 -5.45 -10.18
N ALA A 495 2.69 -4.35 -10.87
CA ALA A 495 2.12 -4.03 -12.17
C ALA A 495 2.50 -5.06 -13.25
N VAL A 496 3.76 -5.52 -13.24
CA VAL A 496 4.20 -6.59 -14.15
C VAL A 496 3.43 -7.88 -13.87
N GLY A 497 3.30 -8.28 -12.59
CA GLY A 497 2.50 -9.43 -12.17
C GLY A 497 1.05 -9.29 -12.62
N ALA A 498 0.41 -8.16 -12.31
CA ALA A 498 -0.97 -7.86 -12.71
C ALA A 498 -1.15 -7.95 -14.23
N SER A 499 -0.20 -7.45 -15.03
CA SER A 499 -0.26 -7.51 -16.49
C SER A 499 -0.25 -8.94 -17.03
N VAL A 500 0.50 -9.83 -16.40
CA VAL A 500 0.54 -11.26 -16.77
C VAL A 500 -0.79 -11.93 -16.43
N TRP A 501 -1.29 -11.71 -15.24
CA TRP A 501 -2.45 -12.42 -14.71
C TRP A 501 -3.77 -11.94 -15.31
N LEU A 502 -3.89 -10.64 -15.58
CA LEU A 502 -5.05 -10.10 -16.29
C LEU A 502 -5.18 -10.68 -17.69
N ARG A 503 -4.08 -10.93 -18.39
CA ARG A 503 -4.10 -11.58 -19.71
C ARG A 503 -4.61 -13.03 -19.64
N VAL A 504 -4.36 -13.71 -18.53
CA VAL A 504 -4.93 -15.05 -18.29
C VAL A 504 -6.40 -14.97 -17.86
N ALA A 505 -6.73 -13.97 -17.03
CA ALA A 505 -8.10 -13.73 -16.59
C ALA A 505 -9.07 -13.41 -17.75
N ILE A 506 -8.57 -12.95 -18.91
CA ILE A 506 -9.38 -12.72 -20.10
C ILE A 506 -10.16 -13.99 -20.54
N SER A 507 -9.57 -15.15 -20.35
CA SER A 507 -10.25 -16.44 -20.66
C SER A 507 -11.18 -16.93 -19.54
N SER A 508 -11.32 -16.18 -18.46
CA SER A 508 -12.14 -16.49 -17.28
C SER A 508 -13.39 -15.60 -17.22
N ASP A 509 -14.42 -16.03 -16.51
CA ASP A 509 -15.65 -15.26 -16.31
C ASP A 509 -15.48 -14.06 -15.37
N SER A 510 -14.39 -14.03 -14.58
CA SER A 510 -14.13 -12.97 -13.61
C SER A 510 -12.64 -12.81 -13.32
N PRO A 511 -12.13 -11.57 -13.20
CA PRO A 511 -10.75 -11.30 -12.80
C PRO A 511 -10.52 -11.46 -11.29
N ARG A 512 -11.59 -11.66 -10.49
CA ARG A 512 -11.55 -11.60 -9.02
C ARG A 512 -10.57 -12.62 -8.40
N PRO A 513 -10.54 -13.91 -8.76
CA PRO A 513 -9.59 -14.86 -8.18
C PRO A 513 -8.14 -14.45 -8.41
N PHE A 514 -7.84 -13.89 -9.59
CA PHE A 514 -6.49 -13.51 -10.00
C PHE A 514 -5.96 -12.31 -9.23
N TYR A 515 -6.73 -11.23 -9.12
CA TYR A 515 -6.25 -10.07 -8.37
C TYR A 515 -6.18 -10.36 -6.86
N ILE A 516 -7.10 -11.15 -6.28
CA ILE A 516 -7.04 -11.54 -4.87
C ILE A 516 -5.75 -12.33 -4.59
N ALA A 517 -5.47 -13.35 -5.40
CA ALA A 517 -4.26 -14.14 -5.22
C ALA A 517 -2.99 -13.29 -5.42
N GLY A 518 -2.98 -12.38 -6.41
CA GLY A 518 -1.88 -11.45 -6.62
C GLY A 518 -1.65 -10.50 -5.46
N LEU A 519 -2.72 -10.02 -4.84
CA LEU A 519 -2.63 -9.17 -3.65
C LEU A 519 -2.12 -9.95 -2.43
N ILE A 520 -2.51 -11.22 -2.25
CA ILE A 520 -1.98 -12.08 -1.18
C ILE A 520 -0.47 -12.26 -1.35
N VAL A 521 -0.01 -12.59 -2.56
CA VAL A 521 1.42 -12.74 -2.86
C VAL A 521 2.17 -11.43 -2.58
N ALA A 522 1.62 -10.30 -3.04
CA ALA A 522 2.21 -8.99 -2.80
C ALA A 522 2.23 -8.64 -1.30
N GLY A 523 1.19 -9.02 -0.56
CA GLY A 523 1.11 -8.85 0.89
C GLY A 523 2.20 -9.62 1.63
N LEU A 524 2.45 -10.87 1.28
CA LEU A 524 3.53 -11.68 1.85
C LEU A 524 4.91 -11.05 1.61
N TRP A 525 5.15 -10.58 0.38
CA TRP A 525 6.41 -9.89 0.05
C TRP A 525 6.57 -8.57 0.80
N LEU A 526 5.51 -7.79 0.91
CA LEU A 526 5.57 -6.52 1.64
C LEU A 526 5.76 -6.76 3.15
N THR A 527 5.18 -7.83 3.70
CA THR A 527 5.42 -8.25 5.09
C THR A 527 6.92 -8.52 5.32
N LEU A 528 7.56 -9.29 4.44
CA LEU A 528 9.00 -9.51 4.51
C LEU A 528 9.80 -8.23 4.36
N TRP A 529 9.39 -7.37 3.44
CA TRP A 529 10.01 -6.07 3.23
C TRP A 529 9.96 -5.21 4.52
N PHE A 530 8.81 -5.20 5.22
CA PHE A 530 8.70 -4.53 6.52
C PHE A 530 9.70 -5.10 7.53
N GLY A 531 9.77 -6.42 7.68
CA GLY A 531 10.75 -7.06 8.56
C GLY A 531 12.19 -6.63 8.26
N VAL A 532 12.58 -6.60 6.98
CA VAL A 532 13.93 -6.19 6.55
C VAL A 532 14.19 -4.70 6.84
N VAL A 533 13.26 -3.83 6.42
CA VAL A 533 13.45 -2.37 6.49
C VAL A 533 13.51 -1.89 7.94
N PHE A 534 12.64 -2.43 8.80
CA PHE A 534 12.65 -2.04 10.21
C PHE A 534 13.83 -2.67 10.97
N LEU A 535 14.25 -3.88 10.60
CA LEU A 535 15.47 -4.45 11.17
C LEU A 535 16.72 -3.63 10.79
N ILE A 536 16.80 -3.12 9.56
CA ILE A 536 17.86 -2.20 9.12
C ILE A 536 17.79 -0.88 9.89
N ARG A 537 16.60 -0.34 10.12
CA ARG A 537 16.43 0.89 10.90
C ARG A 537 16.95 0.73 12.33
N ASN A 538 16.69 -0.41 12.97
CA ASN A 538 17.16 -0.68 14.33
C ASN A 538 18.68 -0.85 14.41
N ALA A 539 19.39 -0.87 13.28
CA ALA A 539 20.85 -0.86 13.25
C ALA A 539 21.47 0.48 13.68
N ASP A 540 20.69 1.54 13.82
CA ASP A 540 21.15 2.83 14.40
C ASP A 540 21.66 2.66 15.84
N VAL A 541 21.22 1.65 16.60
CA VAL A 541 21.78 1.26 17.89
C VAL A 541 23.30 0.96 17.79
N LEU A 542 23.76 0.48 16.63
CA LEU A 542 25.20 0.26 16.39
C LEU A 542 25.98 1.58 16.31
N LEU A 543 25.33 2.68 15.97
CA LEU A 543 25.93 4.01 15.94
C LEU A 543 26.19 4.58 17.34
N LEU A 544 25.69 3.93 18.39
CA LEU A 544 25.96 4.29 19.78
C LEU A 544 27.35 3.80 20.26
N THR A 545 28.09 3.05 19.43
CA THR A 545 29.46 2.60 19.78
C THR A 545 30.49 3.72 19.56
N PRO A 546 31.43 3.96 20.48
CA PRO A 546 32.26 5.18 20.49
C PRO A 546 33.36 5.26 19.39
N ASN A 547 33.46 4.31 18.48
CA ASN A 547 34.49 4.27 17.43
C ASN A 547 33.88 4.37 16.02
N SER A 548 34.08 5.50 15.33
CA SER A 548 33.56 5.77 13.98
C SER A 548 33.99 4.74 12.91
N ILE A 549 35.20 4.19 13.01
CA ILE A 549 35.69 3.11 12.11
C ILE A 549 34.99 1.78 12.42
N GLY A 550 34.73 1.50 13.71
CA GLY A 550 33.96 0.33 14.13
C GLY A 550 32.51 0.37 13.67
N VAL A 551 31.90 1.54 13.59
CA VAL A 551 30.54 1.75 13.05
C VAL A 551 30.46 1.36 11.58
N LEU A 552 31.40 1.83 10.75
CA LEU A 552 31.42 1.50 9.32
C LEU A 552 31.64 0.00 9.11
N PHE A 553 32.53 -0.62 9.88
CA PHE A 553 32.82 -2.04 9.82
C PHE A 553 31.61 -2.88 10.31
N SER A 554 30.94 -2.44 11.37
CA SER A 554 29.70 -3.05 11.88
C SER A 554 28.55 -2.99 10.88
N LEU A 555 28.39 -1.86 10.17
CA LEU A 555 27.42 -1.73 9.09
C LEU A 555 27.72 -2.68 7.93
N ILE A 556 28.99 -2.81 7.52
CA ILE A 556 29.40 -3.73 6.44
C ILE A 556 29.16 -5.20 6.84
N LEU A 557 29.41 -5.58 8.10
CA LEU A 557 29.16 -6.94 8.60
C LEU A 557 27.67 -7.18 8.91
N PHE A 558 26.94 -6.15 9.32
CA PHE A 558 25.53 -6.24 9.64
C PHE A 558 24.68 -6.68 8.44
N PHE A 559 24.92 -6.11 7.25
CA PHE A 559 24.18 -6.47 6.05
C PHE A 559 24.22 -7.96 5.69
N PRO A 560 25.39 -8.64 5.64
CA PRO A 560 25.44 -10.07 5.40
C PRO A 560 24.74 -10.90 6.48
N VAL A 561 24.86 -10.50 7.75
CA VAL A 561 24.22 -11.21 8.87
C VAL A 561 22.71 -11.09 8.80
N VAL A 562 22.19 -9.89 8.58
CA VAL A 562 20.76 -9.64 8.43
C VAL A 562 20.20 -10.35 7.20
N ILE A 563 20.86 -10.23 6.06
CA ILE A 563 20.45 -10.94 4.84
C ILE A 563 20.49 -12.44 5.08
N GLY A 564 21.54 -12.97 5.73
CA GLY A 564 21.65 -14.38 6.08
C GLY A 564 20.50 -14.84 6.98
N TYR A 565 20.20 -14.07 8.02
CA TYR A 565 19.12 -14.38 8.96
C TYR A 565 17.74 -14.38 8.26
N ILE A 566 17.44 -13.33 7.47
CA ILE A 566 16.19 -13.21 6.73
C ILE A 566 16.04 -14.36 5.73
N THR A 567 17.11 -14.69 5.02
CA THR A 567 17.09 -15.72 3.96
C THR A 567 16.91 -17.13 4.52
N LEU A 568 17.20 -17.33 5.79
CA LEU A 568 16.99 -18.61 6.47
C LEU A 568 15.55 -18.79 6.98
N GLN A 569 14.74 -17.74 6.99
CA GLN A 569 13.37 -17.82 7.50
C GLN A 569 12.43 -18.57 6.54
N PRO A 570 11.58 -19.49 7.05
CA PRO A 570 10.62 -20.23 6.22
C PRO A 570 9.67 -19.32 5.42
N LEU A 571 9.27 -18.19 6.01
CA LEU A 571 8.39 -17.23 5.37
C LEU A 571 9.00 -16.62 4.10
N THR A 572 10.32 -16.38 4.09
CA THR A 572 11.03 -15.89 2.90
C THR A 572 10.94 -16.90 1.76
N LEU A 573 11.07 -18.18 2.04
CA LEU A 573 10.91 -19.22 1.04
C LEU A 573 9.48 -19.39 0.55
N ILE A 574 8.48 -19.25 1.45
CA ILE A 574 7.07 -19.26 1.06
C ILE A 574 6.79 -18.07 0.12
N ALA A 575 7.29 -16.89 0.43
CA ALA A 575 7.13 -15.72 -0.42
C ALA A 575 7.85 -15.90 -1.78
N LEU A 576 9.06 -16.43 -1.80
CA LEU A 576 9.78 -16.78 -3.03
C LEU A 576 9.03 -17.84 -3.85
N ALA A 577 8.58 -18.91 -3.21
CA ALA A 577 7.80 -19.96 -3.89
C ALA A 577 6.50 -19.39 -4.48
N SER A 578 5.83 -18.46 -3.80
CA SER A 578 4.60 -17.83 -4.29
C SER A 578 4.80 -17.04 -5.59
N LEU A 579 6.01 -16.49 -5.83
CA LEU A 579 6.35 -15.85 -7.11
C LEU A 579 6.26 -16.84 -8.30
N TRP A 580 6.51 -18.12 -8.06
CA TRP A 580 6.64 -19.14 -9.12
C TRP A 580 5.45 -20.07 -9.19
N VAL A 581 4.93 -20.49 -8.05
CA VAL A 581 3.78 -21.42 -7.98
C VAL A 581 2.59 -20.81 -8.73
N PHE A 582 2.39 -19.53 -8.62
CA PHE A 582 1.23 -18.89 -9.23
C PHE A 582 1.33 -18.75 -10.77
N PRO A 583 2.42 -18.18 -11.36
CA PRO A 583 2.59 -18.22 -12.82
C PRO A 583 2.58 -19.61 -13.42
N LEU A 584 3.14 -20.59 -12.72
CA LEU A 584 3.11 -22.00 -13.14
C LEU A 584 1.71 -22.59 -13.10
N SER A 585 0.93 -22.38 -12.04
CA SER A 585 -0.44 -22.87 -11.93
C SER A 585 -1.33 -22.27 -13.02
N VAL A 586 -1.16 -20.99 -13.29
CA VAL A 586 -1.87 -20.30 -14.37
C VAL A 586 -1.49 -20.87 -15.75
N TRP A 587 -0.18 -21.12 -15.97
CA TRP A 587 0.28 -21.73 -17.21
C TRP A 587 -0.27 -23.14 -17.41
N LEU A 588 -0.26 -23.98 -16.38
CA LEU A 588 -0.83 -25.34 -16.42
C LEU A 588 -2.34 -25.33 -16.64
N TRP A 589 -3.05 -24.37 -16.10
CA TRP A 589 -4.52 -24.28 -16.24
C TRP A 589 -4.93 -23.76 -17.61
N ARG A 590 -4.15 -22.87 -18.21
CA ARG A 590 -4.44 -22.25 -19.50
C ARG A 590 -4.52 -23.23 -20.65
N ASP A 591 -3.64 -24.24 -20.71
CA ASP A 591 -3.56 -25.16 -21.84
C ASP A 591 -4.83 -26.03 -22.00
N ARG A 592 -5.66 -26.08 -20.97
CA ARG A 592 -6.91 -26.87 -20.95
C ARG A 592 -8.16 -26.13 -21.46
N ARG A 593 -8.12 -24.82 -21.67
CA ARG A 593 -9.31 -23.97 -21.95
C ARG A 593 -9.21 -23.04 -23.16
N THR A 594 -8.15 -23.04 -23.93
CA THR A 594 -7.91 -22.01 -24.95
C THR A 594 -8.48 -22.33 -26.32
N ASN A 595 -9.80 -22.32 -26.48
CA ASN A 595 -10.43 -22.26 -27.83
C ASN A 595 -11.39 -21.05 -27.99
N SER A 596 -11.43 -20.07 -27.06
CA SER A 596 -12.30 -18.91 -27.21
C SER A 596 -11.50 -17.68 -27.60
N THR A 597 -11.70 -17.21 -28.82
CA THR A 597 -11.18 -15.94 -29.37
C THR A 597 -11.98 -14.72 -28.94
N SER A 598 -12.96 -14.88 -28.03
CA SER A 598 -13.82 -13.79 -27.58
C SER A 598 -13.17 -12.94 -26.49
N LEU A 599 -13.28 -11.64 -26.62
CA LEU A 599 -12.95 -10.67 -25.54
C LEU A 599 -13.78 -10.98 -24.29
N PRO A 600 -13.22 -10.71 -23.07
CA PRO A 600 -13.97 -10.94 -21.84
C PRO A 600 -15.23 -10.06 -21.85
N LYS A 601 -16.38 -10.67 -21.54
CA LYS A 601 -17.63 -9.93 -21.35
C LYS A 601 -17.58 -8.98 -20.16
N TRP A 602 -16.66 -9.26 -19.20
CA TRP A 602 -16.41 -8.37 -18.08
C TRP A 602 -15.42 -7.27 -18.48
N GLY A 603 -15.53 -6.10 -17.93
CA GLY A 603 -14.59 -5.01 -18.14
C GLY A 603 -15.05 -3.92 -19.10
N PHE A 604 -16.20 -4.09 -19.76
CA PHE A 604 -16.79 -3.09 -20.66
C PHE A 604 -18.23 -2.81 -20.27
N LEU A 605 -18.61 -1.52 -20.28
CA LEU A 605 -20.00 -1.06 -20.10
C LEU A 605 -20.80 -1.20 -21.42
N ASP A 606 -20.13 -0.88 -22.52
CA ASP A 606 -20.67 -0.99 -23.86
C ASP A 606 -20.31 -2.36 -24.46
N GLN A 607 -20.94 -2.73 -25.58
CA GLN A 607 -20.57 -3.97 -26.27
C GLN A 607 -19.08 -4.00 -26.57
N ALA A 608 -18.41 -5.11 -26.23
CA ALA A 608 -16.99 -5.26 -26.49
C ALA A 608 -16.72 -5.08 -27.99
N PRO A 609 -15.71 -4.27 -28.36
CA PRO A 609 -15.40 -4.03 -29.76
C PRO A 609 -15.02 -5.35 -30.45
N ASP A 610 -15.53 -5.55 -31.66
CA ASP A 610 -15.24 -6.74 -32.51
C ASP A 610 -13.76 -6.89 -32.93
N GLN A 611 -12.88 -6.00 -32.45
CA GLN A 611 -11.48 -5.97 -32.84
C GLN A 611 -10.60 -6.88 -31.98
N PRO A 612 -10.12 -8.03 -32.51
CA PRO A 612 -9.26 -8.96 -31.80
C PRO A 612 -7.82 -8.43 -31.56
N HIS A 613 -7.49 -7.22 -32.03
CA HIS A 613 -6.14 -6.66 -31.97
C HIS A 613 -5.70 -6.14 -30.61
N LEU A 614 -6.63 -5.88 -29.69
CA LEU A 614 -6.37 -5.25 -28.39
C LEU A 614 -5.58 -6.11 -27.42
N LEU A 615 -5.54 -7.42 -27.60
CA LEU A 615 -4.86 -8.34 -26.70
C LEU A 615 -4.09 -9.42 -27.50
N THR A 616 -3.08 -9.00 -28.27
CA THR A 616 -2.15 -9.97 -28.85
C THR A 616 -1.59 -10.84 -27.72
N GLN A 617 -1.97 -12.11 -27.73
CA GLN A 617 -1.60 -13.10 -26.71
C GLN A 617 -0.10 -13.32 -26.73
N LYS A 618 0.66 -12.51 -26.00
CA LYS A 618 2.06 -12.84 -25.72
C LYS A 618 2.09 -14.04 -24.78
N ARG A 619 2.47 -15.20 -25.31
CA ARG A 619 2.55 -16.45 -24.53
C ARG A 619 3.74 -16.41 -23.57
N LEU A 620 3.54 -16.96 -22.36
CA LEU A 620 4.64 -17.29 -21.45
C LEU A 620 5.47 -18.43 -22.09
N GLN A 621 6.77 -18.17 -22.30
CA GLN A 621 7.69 -19.16 -22.82
C GLN A 621 8.47 -19.81 -21.67
N VAL A 622 7.77 -20.63 -20.86
CA VAL A 622 8.35 -21.22 -19.64
C VAL A 622 9.47 -22.20 -19.98
N TYR A 623 9.28 -23.05 -21.00
CA TYR A 623 10.23 -24.08 -21.37
C TYR A 623 11.63 -23.53 -21.76
N PRO A 624 11.76 -22.54 -22.64
CA PRO A 624 13.08 -21.96 -22.94
C PRO A 624 13.77 -21.34 -21.71
N ALA A 625 13.01 -20.70 -20.80
CA ALA A 625 13.56 -20.12 -19.58
C ALA A 625 14.08 -21.19 -18.62
N LEU A 626 13.32 -22.28 -18.44
CA LEU A 626 13.68 -23.44 -17.61
C LEU A 626 14.94 -24.11 -18.15
N MET A 627 15.01 -24.37 -19.46
CA MET A 627 16.21 -24.99 -20.07
C MET A 627 17.47 -24.12 -19.94
N MET A 628 17.32 -22.80 -20.09
CA MET A 628 18.47 -21.88 -19.88
C MET A 628 18.92 -21.88 -18.42
N GLY A 629 18.01 -21.93 -17.46
CA GLY A 629 18.31 -22.06 -16.04
C GLY A 629 19.02 -23.37 -15.71
N LEU A 630 18.51 -24.48 -16.22
CA LEU A 630 19.08 -25.82 -16.01
C LEU A 630 20.50 -25.92 -16.59
N MET A 631 20.69 -25.49 -17.83
CA MET A 631 22.03 -25.49 -18.46
C MET A 631 23.03 -24.61 -17.69
N GLY A 632 22.59 -23.41 -17.28
CA GLY A 632 23.44 -22.51 -16.49
C GLY A 632 23.80 -23.10 -15.12
N GLY A 633 22.86 -23.77 -14.46
CA GLY A 633 23.10 -24.49 -13.20
C GLY A 633 24.10 -25.64 -13.38
N LEU A 634 23.98 -26.43 -14.43
CA LEU A 634 24.93 -27.51 -14.75
C LEU A 634 26.34 -26.99 -15.04
N ILE A 635 26.47 -25.90 -15.78
CA ILE A 635 27.76 -25.24 -16.03
C ILE A 635 28.40 -24.83 -14.70
N TYR A 636 27.62 -24.23 -13.79
CA TYR A 636 28.11 -23.88 -12.46
C TYR A 636 28.61 -25.13 -11.71
N CYS A 637 27.88 -26.23 -11.71
CA CYS A 637 28.27 -27.47 -11.03
C CYS A 637 29.65 -27.99 -11.55
N CYS A 638 29.85 -27.97 -12.86
CA CYS A 638 31.13 -28.32 -13.48
C CYS A 638 32.27 -27.39 -13.02
N LEU A 639 32.02 -26.07 -13.07
CA LEU A 639 33.02 -25.08 -12.62
C LEU A 639 33.34 -25.20 -11.13
N LEU A 640 32.34 -25.49 -10.30
CA LEU A 640 32.52 -25.71 -8.86
C LEU A 640 33.38 -26.95 -8.57
N LEU A 641 33.14 -28.01 -9.31
CA LEU A 641 33.95 -29.23 -9.18
C LEU A 641 35.43 -28.97 -9.57
N ILE A 642 35.64 -28.28 -10.70
CA ILE A 642 36.97 -27.87 -11.15
C ILE A 642 37.67 -27.01 -10.10
N LEU A 643 36.97 -26.02 -9.54
CA LEU A 643 37.47 -25.15 -8.49
C LEU A 643 37.89 -25.99 -7.27
N ARG A 644 37.03 -26.89 -6.84
CA ARG A 644 37.31 -27.72 -5.64
C ARG A 644 38.51 -28.65 -5.82
N VAL A 645 38.62 -29.28 -6.99
CA VAL A 645 39.77 -30.13 -7.33
C VAL A 645 41.03 -29.25 -7.43
N GLY A 646 40.99 -28.12 -8.09
CA GLY A 646 42.10 -27.18 -8.22
C GLY A 646 42.63 -26.71 -6.86
N LEU A 647 41.72 -26.30 -5.95
CA LEU A 647 42.09 -25.88 -4.60
C LEU A 647 42.75 -27.03 -3.78
N ARG A 648 42.31 -28.28 -4.01
CA ARG A 648 42.90 -29.43 -3.36
C ARG A 648 44.34 -29.72 -3.83
N ILE A 649 44.63 -29.41 -5.10
CA ILE A 649 45.95 -29.61 -5.71
C ILE A 649 46.89 -28.45 -5.35
N LEU A 650 46.39 -27.22 -5.37
CA LEU A 650 47.22 -26.01 -5.29
C LEU A 650 47.47 -25.52 -3.86
N LEU A 651 46.59 -25.82 -2.90
CA LEU A 651 46.69 -25.30 -1.53
C LEU A 651 47.13 -26.35 -0.52
N PRO A 652 48.06 -26.00 0.39
CA PRO A 652 48.46 -26.88 1.50
C PRO A 652 47.31 -27.13 2.47
N GLU A 653 47.34 -28.27 3.15
CA GLU A 653 46.29 -28.67 4.10
C GLU A 653 46.04 -27.63 5.20
N SER A 654 47.10 -27.02 5.71
CA SER A 654 47.05 -26.03 6.78
C SER A 654 46.20 -24.78 6.41
N VAL A 655 46.21 -24.34 5.15
CA VAL A 655 45.42 -23.25 4.66
C VAL A 655 43.98 -23.70 4.38
N ARG A 656 43.87 -24.87 3.76
CA ARG A 656 42.58 -25.44 3.34
C ARG A 656 41.67 -25.79 4.52
N ASP A 657 42.25 -26.21 5.63
CA ASP A 657 41.52 -26.61 6.83
C ASP A 657 41.28 -25.47 7.81
N ALA A 658 41.86 -24.30 7.58
CA ALA A 658 41.59 -23.10 8.36
C ALA A 658 40.12 -22.67 8.27
N ASP A 659 39.49 -22.44 9.41
CA ASP A 659 38.04 -22.12 9.47
C ASP A 659 37.70 -20.82 8.73
N TRP A 660 38.57 -19.81 8.80
CA TRP A 660 38.39 -18.57 8.04
C TRP A 660 38.35 -18.80 6.51
N PHE A 661 39.22 -19.71 6.02
CA PHE A 661 39.27 -20.03 4.59
C PHE A 661 38.04 -20.80 4.15
N LYS A 662 37.59 -21.79 4.93
CA LYS A 662 36.31 -22.50 4.66
C LYS A 662 35.15 -21.57 4.61
N LEU A 663 35.06 -20.59 5.51
CA LEU A 663 34.00 -19.62 5.59
C LEU A 663 34.03 -18.66 4.39
N VAL A 664 35.19 -18.10 4.05
CA VAL A 664 35.38 -17.26 2.87
C VAL A 664 35.05 -18.01 1.58
N LEU A 665 35.55 -19.22 1.42
CA LEU A 665 35.31 -20.07 0.26
C LEU A 665 33.79 -20.36 0.09
N PHE A 666 33.10 -20.65 1.19
CA PHE A 666 31.68 -20.96 1.17
C PHE A 666 30.84 -19.73 0.76
N TYR A 667 31.03 -18.60 1.43
CA TYR A 667 30.20 -17.42 1.17
C TYR A 667 30.56 -16.71 -0.15
N THR A 668 31.83 -16.54 -0.47
CA THR A 668 32.26 -15.85 -1.70
C THR A 668 32.44 -16.81 -2.86
N GLY A 669 33.16 -17.90 -2.69
CA GLY A 669 33.48 -18.84 -3.75
C GLY A 669 32.31 -19.69 -4.20
N TYR A 670 31.39 -20.09 -3.29
CA TYR A 670 30.25 -20.91 -3.67
C TYR A 670 29.00 -20.08 -3.82
N LEU A 671 28.52 -19.48 -2.74
CA LEU A 671 27.24 -18.75 -2.74
C LEU A 671 27.29 -17.46 -3.57
N GLY A 672 28.34 -16.65 -3.41
CA GLY A 672 28.49 -15.39 -4.15
C GLY A 672 28.58 -15.65 -5.66
N TRP A 673 29.37 -16.62 -6.06
CA TRP A 673 29.47 -17.00 -7.48
C TRP A 673 28.18 -17.59 -8.03
N ALA A 674 27.49 -18.45 -7.25
CA ALA A 674 26.17 -18.96 -7.63
C ALA A 674 25.17 -17.83 -7.89
N ALA A 675 25.16 -16.84 -7.01
CA ALA A 675 24.26 -15.69 -7.15
C ALA A 675 24.60 -14.81 -8.37
N LEU A 676 25.89 -14.58 -8.65
CA LEU A 676 26.33 -13.87 -9.87
C LEU A 676 25.96 -14.61 -11.16
N MET A 677 26.15 -15.93 -11.17
CA MET A 677 25.76 -16.77 -12.32
C MET A 677 24.25 -16.75 -12.54
N GLN A 678 23.45 -16.83 -11.49
CA GLN A 678 21.99 -16.70 -11.58
C GLN A 678 21.58 -15.34 -12.19
N ALA A 679 22.21 -14.25 -11.73
CA ALA A 679 21.98 -12.92 -12.30
C ALA A 679 22.38 -12.85 -13.79
N GLY A 680 23.50 -13.42 -14.17
CA GLY A 680 23.92 -13.52 -15.57
C GLY A 680 22.94 -14.30 -16.46
N ILE A 681 22.42 -15.43 -15.94
CA ILE A 681 21.39 -16.22 -16.63
C ILE A 681 20.10 -15.44 -16.77
N ALA A 682 19.66 -14.78 -15.70
CA ALA A 682 18.45 -13.93 -15.73
C ALA A 682 18.57 -12.81 -16.78
N MET A 683 19.70 -12.09 -16.82
CA MET A 683 19.97 -11.05 -17.81
C MET A 683 19.98 -11.59 -19.24
N LYS A 684 20.58 -12.76 -19.47
CA LYS A 684 20.61 -13.41 -20.78
C LYS A 684 19.21 -13.80 -21.26
N VAL A 685 18.37 -14.33 -20.36
CA VAL A 685 16.97 -14.67 -20.66
C VAL A 685 16.14 -13.43 -20.98
N VAL A 686 16.31 -12.36 -20.20
CA VAL A 686 15.65 -11.07 -20.45
C VAL A 686 15.98 -10.49 -21.82
N ARG A 687 17.22 -10.62 -22.29
CA ARG A 687 17.63 -10.20 -23.64
C ARG A 687 17.01 -11.05 -24.74
N LYS A 688 16.89 -12.37 -24.51
CA LYS A 688 16.44 -13.33 -25.54
C LYS A 688 14.91 -13.39 -25.65
N ILE A 689 14.19 -13.31 -24.53
CA ILE A 689 12.74 -13.42 -24.48
C ILE A 689 12.15 -12.02 -24.30
N LYS A 690 11.57 -11.45 -25.36
CA LYS A 690 11.04 -10.07 -25.33
C LYS A 690 9.73 -9.93 -24.53
N SER A 691 8.89 -10.98 -24.50
CA SER A 691 7.63 -10.96 -23.76
C SER A 691 7.82 -11.39 -22.30
N PHE A 692 7.24 -10.66 -21.33
CA PHE A 692 7.33 -10.96 -19.89
C PHE A 692 8.76 -11.24 -19.39
N ASN A 693 9.72 -10.56 -19.97
CA ASN A 693 11.15 -10.86 -19.86
C ASN A 693 11.64 -10.94 -18.41
N GLY A 694 11.15 -10.06 -17.50
CA GLY A 694 11.51 -10.10 -16.08
C GLY A 694 11.07 -11.38 -15.38
N VAL A 695 9.84 -11.86 -15.67
CA VAL A 695 9.31 -13.09 -15.11
C VAL A 695 10.12 -14.30 -15.56
N HIS A 696 10.41 -14.38 -16.87
CA HIS A 696 11.22 -15.47 -17.42
C HIS A 696 12.65 -15.45 -16.89
N GLY A 697 13.25 -14.24 -16.71
CA GLY A 697 14.59 -14.10 -16.14
C GLY A 697 14.68 -14.62 -14.72
N LEU A 698 13.74 -14.23 -13.87
CA LEU A 698 13.68 -14.74 -12.50
C LEU A 698 13.41 -16.24 -12.45
N PHE A 699 12.53 -16.76 -13.31
CA PHE A 699 12.23 -18.18 -13.37
C PHE A 699 13.49 -19.01 -13.74
N ALA A 700 14.25 -18.54 -14.73
CA ALA A 700 15.50 -19.19 -15.09
C ALA A 700 16.55 -19.13 -13.95
N ALA A 701 16.63 -18.00 -13.24
CA ALA A 701 17.51 -17.85 -12.08
C ALA A 701 17.14 -18.84 -10.96
N PHE A 702 15.87 -18.95 -10.63
CA PHE A 702 15.41 -19.92 -9.62
C PHE A 702 15.74 -21.35 -10.01
N THR A 703 15.45 -21.74 -11.24
CA THR A 703 15.79 -23.09 -11.75
C THR A 703 17.29 -23.36 -11.64
N ALA A 704 18.11 -22.38 -12.04
CA ALA A 704 19.55 -22.46 -11.88
C ALA A 704 19.96 -22.61 -10.42
N GLY A 705 19.37 -21.81 -9.51
CA GLY A 705 19.62 -21.87 -8.08
C GLY A 705 19.34 -23.23 -7.47
N CYS A 706 18.26 -23.89 -7.84
CA CYS A 706 17.95 -25.26 -7.43
C CYS A 706 19.03 -26.25 -7.87
N VAL A 707 19.45 -26.19 -9.15
CA VAL A 707 20.49 -27.08 -9.69
C VAL A 707 21.86 -26.81 -9.03
N MET A 708 22.20 -25.53 -8.82
CA MET A 708 23.44 -25.12 -8.15
C MET A 708 23.50 -25.61 -6.70
N THR A 709 22.36 -25.56 -5.99
CA THR A 709 22.26 -26.12 -4.63
C THR A 709 22.55 -27.61 -4.61
N LEU A 710 21.92 -28.36 -5.52
CA LEU A 710 22.17 -29.79 -5.65
C LEU A 710 23.67 -30.07 -5.97
N GLY A 711 24.28 -29.24 -6.83
CA GLY A 711 25.70 -29.30 -7.12
C GLY A 711 26.59 -29.04 -5.91
N MET A 712 26.29 -28.01 -5.11
CA MET A 712 27.02 -27.70 -3.88
C MET A 712 26.93 -28.85 -2.87
N LEU A 713 25.75 -29.43 -2.67
CA LEU A 713 25.55 -30.58 -1.80
C LEU A 713 26.25 -31.81 -2.33
N GLY A 714 26.17 -32.07 -3.64
CA GLY A 714 26.87 -33.21 -4.26
C GLY A 714 28.38 -33.10 -4.17
N VAL A 715 28.97 -31.94 -4.42
CA VAL A 715 30.40 -31.69 -4.24
C VAL A 715 30.81 -31.87 -2.77
N ASN A 716 29.99 -31.43 -1.81
CA ASN A 716 30.27 -31.63 -0.39
C ASN A 716 30.35 -33.12 -0.03
N ILE A 717 29.43 -33.97 -0.55
CA ILE A 717 29.48 -35.43 -0.34
C ILE A 717 30.73 -36.02 -0.97
N LEU A 718 31.05 -35.68 -2.22
CA LEU A 718 32.21 -36.22 -2.94
C LEU A 718 33.54 -35.96 -2.23
N PHE A 719 33.62 -34.89 -1.44
CA PHE A 719 34.81 -34.53 -0.68
C PHE A 719 34.72 -34.88 0.80
N GLY A 720 33.85 -35.82 1.19
CA GLY A 720 33.76 -36.38 2.54
C GLY A 720 33.02 -35.57 3.57
N GLY A 721 32.27 -34.54 3.12
CA GLY A 721 31.39 -33.74 4.00
C GLY A 721 30.12 -34.51 4.36
N THR A 722 29.60 -34.25 5.55
CA THR A 722 28.29 -34.75 5.99
C THR A 722 27.17 -33.83 5.57
N ILE A 723 26.02 -34.37 5.17
CA ILE A 723 24.83 -33.64 4.87
C ILE A 723 23.79 -33.91 5.95
N ASN A 724 23.30 -32.85 6.57
CA ASN A 724 22.10 -32.90 7.40
C ASN A 724 21.01 -31.98 6.83
N ALA A 725 19.77 -32.15 7.29
CA ALA A 725 18.64 -31.39 6.80
C ALA A 725 18.80 -29.87 7.02
N GLN A 726 19.40 -29.49 8.15
CA GLN A 726 19.63 -28.08 8.48
C GLN A 726 20.64 -27.43 7.53
N PHE A 727 21.77 -28.08 7.25
CA PHE A 727 22.77 -27.58 6.32
C PHE A 727 22.21 -27.50 4.90
N SER A 728 21.49 -28.53 4.44
CA SER A 728 20.82 -28.52 3.12
C SER A 728 19.86 -27.36 2.96
N TRP A 729 19.09 -27.10 4.01
CA TRP A 729 18.18 -25.97 4.05
C TRP A 729 18.89 -24.62 4.00
N GLN A 730 19.98 -24.45 4.75
CA GLN A 730 20.80 -23.24 4.74
C GLN A 730 21.39 -22.97 3.36
N VAL A 731 22.00 -23.96 2.74
CA VAL A 731 22.59 -23.84 1.38
C VAL A 731 21.53 -23.47 0.37
N PHE A 732 20.39 -24.16 0.40
CA PHE A 732 19.27 -23.88 -0.51
C PHE A 732 18.71 -22.46 -0.33
N SER A 733 18.41 -22.08 0.89
CA SER A 733 17.86 -20.76 1.20
C SER A 733 18.79 -19.63 0.77
N LEU A 734 20.08 -19.74 1.11
CA LEU A 734 21.08 -18.73 0.75
C LEU A 734 21.28 -18.64 -0.77
N ALA A 735 21.45 -19.78 -1.44
CA ALA A 735 21.68 -19.79 -2.89
C ALA A 735 20.50 -19.20 -3.67
N VAL A 736 19.27 -19.57 -3.31
CA VAL A 736 18.06 -19.10 -3.99
C VAL A 736 17.79 -17.62 -3.70
N ASN A 737 17.90 -17.20 -2.44
CA ASN A 737 17.58 -15.81 -2.06
C ASN A 737 18.62 -14.81 -2.59
N TRP A 738 19.92 -15.11 -2.46
CA TRP A 738 20.97 -14.24 -2.99
C TRP A 738 20.92 -14.19 -4.51
N GLY A 739 20.67 -15.35 -5.13
CA GLY A 739 20.49 -15.42 -6.57
C GLY A 739 19.29 -14.62 -7.07
N ALA A 740 18.14 -14.70 -6.37
CA ALA A 740 16.96 -13.91 -6.70
C ALA A 740 17.22 -12.40 -6.55
N LEU A 741 17.87 -11.98 -5.45
CA LEU A 741 18.21 -10.58 -5.20
C LEU A 741 19.12 -10.01 -6.29
N LEU A 742 20.24 -10.68 -6.60
CA LEU A 742 21.17 -10.22 -7.63
C LEU A 742 20.56 -10.29 -9.04
N SER A 743 19.70 -11.28 -9.29
CA SER A 743 18.97 -11.37 -10.57
C SER A 743 18.00 -10.21 -10.74
N LEU A 744 17.27 -9.82 -9.69
CA LEU A 744 16.41 -8.63 -9.71
C LEU A 744 17.22 -7.38 -9.99
N LEU A 745 18.34 -7.17 -9.29
CA LEU A 745 19.24 -6.04 -9.53
C LEU A 745 19.78 -6.03 -10.97
N GLY A 746 20.22 -7.16 -11.48
CA GLY A 746 20.71 -7.29 -12.87
C GLY A 746 19.62 -6.95 -13.90
N ILE A 747 18.40 -7.42 -13.70
CA ILE A 747 17.25 -7.10 -14.57
C ILE A 747 16.92 -5.60 -14.50
N MET A 748 17.00 -4.99 -13.32
CA MET A 748 16.78 -3.56 -13.13
C MET A 748 17.81 -2.71 -13.87
N VAL A 749 19.08 -3.02 -13.71
CA VAL A 749 20.18 -2.33 -14.42
C VAL A 749 20.01 -2.39 -15.92
N MET A 750 19.58 -3.53 -16.46
CA MET A 750 19.32 -3.66 -17.90
C MET A 750 18.13 -2.86 -18.42
N ARG A 751 17.24 -2.45 -17.55
CA ARG A 751 16.04 -1.66 -17.90
C ARG A 751 16.22 -0.16 -17.69
N LEU A 752 17.36 0.27 -17.12
CA LEU A 752 17.70 1.68 -17.08
C LEU A 752 17.75 2.19 -18.54
N PRO A 753 17.08 3.31 -18.86
CA PRO A 753 17.13 3.86 -20.21
C PRO A 753 18.60 4.14 -20.56
N LYS A 754 19.15 3.41 -21.51
CA LYS A 754 20.34 3.84 -22.23
C LYS A 754 19.98 5.20 -22.82
N ASP A 755 20.78 6.22 -22.54
CA ASP A 755 20.62 7.57 -23.08
C ASP A 755 20.11 7.51 -24.52
N ARG A 756 18.88 8.03 -24.71
CA ARG A 756 18.31 8.23 -26.04
C ARG A 756 18.96 9.45 -26.69
N THR A 757 20.26 9.45 -26.84
CA THR A 757 20.97 10.53 -27.53
C THR A 757 21.03 10.36 -29.05
N ASN A 758 20.45 9.30 -29.63
CA ASN A 758 20.40 9.13 -31.09
C ASN A 758 19.17 8.31 -31.51
N VAL A 759 17.95 8.81 -31.26
CA VAL A 759 16.80 8.42 -32.08
C VAL A 759 16.61 9.55 -33.09
N SER A 760 17.07 9.34 -34.32
CA SER A 760 16.78 10.24 -35.42
C SER A 760 15.26 10.28 -35.63
N ALA A 761 14.73 11.45 -35.97
CA ALA A 761 13.30 11.63 -36.23
C ALA A 761 12.76 10.74 -37.37
N SER A 762 13.64 10.06 -38.13
CA SER A 762 13.32 9.10 -39.17
C SER A 762 12.80 7.74 -38.68
N ASP A 763 13.02 7.39 -37.38
CA ASP A 763 12.54 6.10 -36.84
C ASP A 763 11.13 6.16 -36.23
N LEU A 764 10.50 7.31 -36.26
CA LEU A 764 9.15 7.54 -35.70
C LEU A 764 8.04 7.47 -36.76
N GLY A 765 8.31 7.07 -38.01
CA GLY A 765 7.26 6.72 -38.99
C GLY A 765 6.11 7.73 -39.13
N PHE A 766 6.35 9.02 -38.98
CA PHE A 766 5.43 10.07 -39.38
C PHE A 766 5.80 10.47 -40.81
N GLU A 767 5.36 9.71 -41.80
CA GLU A 767 5.16 10.25 -43.15
C GLU A 767 3.90 11.11 -43.09
N THR A 768 4.09 12.34 -43.54
CA THR A 768 3.14 13.45 -43.67
C THR A 768 1.85 13.10 -44.41
#